data_302119eeab1d0ee16a1f9f14e4b62a01
#
_entry.id   302119eeab1d0ee16a1f9f14e4b62a01
#
_cell.length_a   1.000
_cell.length_b   1.000
_cell.length_c   1.000
_cell.angle_alpha   90.00
_cell.angle_beta   90.00
_cell.angle_gamma   90.00
#
_symmetry.space_group_name_H-M   'P 1'
#
loop_
_entity.id
_entity.type
_entity.pdbx_description
1 polymer ?
#
loop_
_entity_poly.entity_id
_entity_poly.type
_entity_poly.pdbx_seq_one_letter_code
_entity_poly.pdbx_strand_id
1 'polypeptide(L)'
;MESCAYPMLFSPIKVGTTEVKNRVFMPPVSTNLADHGYVTDDLVDHYRARAKGGVGLIITEVVTVEPTYTYLPGDMCCYDDTFIPGWEKLATAVHEYGCKIMPQLFHPAYMAFNIPGTPRLIAPSFVGPSYAREAPRPITVDEIHTLTHQFGDAAVRMQKAGVDGVEVHAAHAHGMLGGFLTPLYNKRTDEYGGSLDARMRFLLEVIAEIRERCGKDFIIDVRISGDEYTDGGLTLNDMIYVSRRLEKAGVDMIHVSGGTTIKRGSAIPAAGTQQASHAACSREIKKHVNIPVATVGRINEAWIAEELIEDGAADICMMGRANLCDAEFCNKAAAGNADDIRPCIGCLRCLNGIMFGKRISCTVNPDVERDEAGYEPAAEAKNVLVVGAGPAGMEAAYIAAKRGHNVVLVDKQDEPGGEMRIAAVPPAKQELTRVIKYQYRRLAEAGVTCVFGTELTAEDIQRDYAGCEVVLAYGAEPIAPAFMQGFKQVMTADDLLGGKAFPGKKIVIVGGGTVGCETADYLAPLVNDLSPANRDVTVIEMTKTLAANEGGAGRAVLITRMLSKGVHVLTEAKVTEITEDTISYEKDGEVHTITGADTLVLAMGYRPNTKLADDLAAAGVATHVLGDANKCGNIRDAIGDGYKVACEL
;
A
#
# COMPACT_ATOMS: atom_id res chain seq x y z
N MET A 1 0.43 -30.50 -20.79
CA MET A 1 0.30 -29.10 -20.37
C MET A 1 -0.53 -29.12 -19.10
N GLU A 2 0.07 -28.77 -17.97
CA GLU A 2 -0.68 -28.55 -16.74
C GLU A 2 -1.75 -27.49 -17.02
N SER A 3 -2.98 -27.72 -16.57
CA SER A 3 -4.08 -26.79 -16.79
C SER A 3 -3.79 -25.52 -16.00
N CYS A 4 -3.74 -24.35 -16.66
CA CYS A 4 -3.63 -23.06 -16.00
C CYS A 4 -4.81 -22.90 -15.03
N ALA A 5 -4.54 -22.50 -13.78
CA ALA A 5 -5.57 -22.36 -12.75
C ALA A 5 -6.55 -21.21 -13.02
N TYR A 6 -6.12 -20.20 -13.79
CA TYR A 6 -6.90 -18.99 -14.12
C TYR A 6 -6.81 -18.72 -15.63
N PRO A 7 -7.53 -19.52 -16.46
CA PRO A 7 -7.33 -19.54 -17.92
C PRO A 7 -7.75 -18.26 -18.62
N MET A 8 -8.73 -17.52 -18.13
CA MET A 8 -9.13 -16.24 -18.71
C MET A 8 -8.11 -15.16 -18.41
N LEU A 9 -7.65 -15.07 -17.15
CA LEU A 9 -6.66 -14.09 -16.69
C LEU A 9 -5.32 -14.23 -17.43
N PHE A 10 -4.90 -15.47 -17.69
CA PHE A 10 -3.64 -15.77 -18.37
C PHE A 10 -3.80 -16.02 -19.89
N SER A 11 -4.97 -15.72 -20.47
CA SER A 11 -5.14 -15.70 -21.92
C SER A 11 -4.56 -14.42 -22.55
N PRO A 12 -4.00 -14.48 -23.76
CA PRO A 12 -3.49 -13.29 -24.44
C PRO A 12 -4.60 -12.29 -24.74
N ILE A 13 -4.21 -11.02 -24.87
CA ILE A 13 -5.10 -9.92 -25.27
C ILE A 13 -4.41 -9.02 -26.27
N LYS A 14 -5.18 -8.43 -27.16
CA LYS A 14 -4.70 -7.45 -28.13
C LYS A 14 -5.04 -6.03 -27.67
N VAL A 15 -4.02 -5.15 -27.58
CA VAL A 15 -4.16 -3.72 -27.28
C VAL A 15 -3.64 -2.96 -28.50
N GLY A 16 -4.52 -2.24 -29.19
CA GLY A 16 -4.21 -1.69 -30.51
C GLY A 16 -3.78 -2.79 -31.48
N THR A 17 -2.57 -2.71 -32.02
CA THR A 17 -1.96 -3.73 -32.89
C THR A 17 -1.10 -4.75 -32.15
N THR A 18 -0.79 -4.52 -30.87
CA THR A 18 0.15 -5.31 -30.06
C THR A 18 -0.55 -6.42 -29.30
N GLU A 19 -0.03 -7.65 -29.39
CA GLU A 19 -0.45 -8.76 -28.55
C GLU A 19 0.32 -8.76 -27.23
N VAL A 20 -0.41 -8.89 -26.11
CA VAL A 20 0.11 -9.02 -24.76
C VAL A 20 -0.19 -10.41 -24.24
N LYS A 21 0.80 -11.08 -23.63
CA LYS A 21 0.77 -12.52 -23.28
C LYS A 21 -0.31 -12.92 -22.27
N ASN A 22 -0.84 -11.99 -21.45
CA ASN A 22 -1.92 -12.21 -20.49
C ASN A 22 -2.62 -10.90 -20.13
N ARG A 23 -3.64 -10.97 -19.25
CA ARG A 23 -4.50 -9.85 -18.85
C ARG A 23 -4.13 -9.27 -17.47
N VAL A 24 -2.99 -9.64 -16.90
CA VAL A 24 -2.45 -9.03 -15.68
C VAL A 24 -1.48 -7.93 -16.06
N PHE A 25 -1.88 -6.68 -15.82
CA PHE A 25 -1.02 -5.52 -16.06
C PHE A 25 -0.62 -4.90 -14.72
N MET A 26 0.60 -4.39 -14.63
CA MET A 26 1.06 -3.61 -13.48
C MET A 26 0.77 -2.13 -13.75
N PRO A 27 -0.11 -1.48 -12.95
CA PRO A 27 -0.37 -0.05 -13.09
C PRO A 27 0.76 0.79 -12.49
N PRO A 28 0.80 2.10 -12.79
CA PRO A 28 1.78 3.03 -12.24
C PRO A 28 1.81 3.05 -10.72
N VAL A 29 2.99 2.85 -10.16
CA VAL A 29 3.27 3.02 -8.72
C VAL A 29 4.64 3.68 -8.57
N SER A 30 4.68 4.91 -8.04
CA SER A 30 5.93 5.61 -7.82
C SER A 30 6.84 4.85 -6.85
N THR A 31 8.14 4.83 -7.17
CA THR A 31 9.15 4.07 -6.42
C THR A 31 10.20 4.95 -5.74
N ASN A 32 10.44 6.16 -6.25
CA ASN A 32 11.59 7.01 -5.92
C ASN A 32 12.95 6.28 -6.08
N LEU A 33 13.06 5.43 -7.10
CA LEU A 33 14.29 4.71 -7.42
C LEU A 33 15.10 5.40 -8.53
N ALA A 34 14.53 6.36 -9.26
CA ALA A 34 15.28 7.15 -10.25
C ALA A 34 16.23 8.13 -9.55
N ASP A 35 17.31 8.47 -10.24
CA ASP A 35 18.28 9.48 -9.79
C ASP A 35 18.30 10.65 -10.75
N HIS A 36 17.92 11.84 -10.29
CA HIS A 36 17.82 13.06 -11.12
C HIS A 36 17.04 12.85 -12.44
N GLY A 37 16.00 12.01 -12.42
CA GLY A 37 15.19 11.68 -13.59
C GLY A 37 15.73 10.53 -14.44
N TYR A 38 16.94 10.05 -14.18
CA TYR A 38 17.56 8.94 -14.90
C TYR A 38 17.16 7.59 -14.33
N VAL A 39 17.00 6.62 -15.22
CA VAL A 39 16.78 5.21 -14.87
C VAL A 39 18.04 4.65 -14.20
N THR A 40 17.90 4.13 -12.98
CA THR A 40 18.97 3.46 -12.21
C THR A 40 18.95 1.94 -12.42
N ASP A 41 20.01 1.26 -12.00
CA ASP A 41 20.06 -0.21 -12.01
C ASP A 41 19.01 -0.79 -11.06
N ASP A 42 18.80 -0.22 -9.87
CA ASP A 42 17.76 -0.63 -8.94
C ASP A 42 16.36 -0.56 -9.58
N LEU A 43 16.10 0.46 -10.40
CA LEU A 43 14.83 0.60 -11.11
C LEU A 43 14.68 -0.44 -12.22
N VAL A 44 15.75 -0.76 -12.94
CA VAL A 44 15.77 -1.83 -13.94
C VAL A 44 15.48 -3.17 -13.27
N ASP A 45 16.14 -3.48 -12.17
CA ASP A 45 15.96 -4.74 -11.42
C ASP A 45 14.53 -4.84 -10.88
N HIS A 46 13.99 -3.73 -10.35
CA HIS A 46 12.62 -3.67 -9.87
C HIS A 46 11.60 -4.08 -10.94
N TYR A 47 11.67 -3.52 -12.14
CA TYR A 47 10.72 -3.84 -13.21
C TYR A 47 11.03 -5.18 -13.89
N ARG A 48 12.30 -5.55 -14.02
CA ARG A 48 12.73 -6.86 -14.53
C ARG A 48 12.17 -8.00 -13.69
N ALA A 49 12.22 -7.89 -12.36
CA ALA A 49 11.70 -8.92 -11.47
C ALA A 49 10.21 -9.21 -11.73
N ARG A 50 9.40 -8.17 -11.95
CA ARG A 50 7.97 -8.32 -12.25
C ARG A 50 7.71 -8.87 -13.65
N ALA A 51 8.51 -8.48 -14.63
CA ALA A 51 8.44 -9.02 -15.99
C ALA A 51 8.76 -10.53 -15.99
N LYS A 52 9.83 -10.94 -15.29
CA LYS A 52 10.23 -12.33 -15.05
C LYS A 52 9.16 -13.09 -14.28
N GLY A 53 8.51 -12.43 -13.31
CA GLY A 53 7.39 -12.97 -12.53
C GLY A 53 6.09 -13.15 -13.30
N GLY A 54 6.07 -12.83 -14.60
CA GLY A 54 4.99 -13.20 -15.52
C GLY A 54 3.99 -12.11 -15.85
N VAL A 55 4.17 -10.86 -15.42
CA VAL A 55 3.30 -9.73 -15.79
C VAL A 55 3.24 -9.58 -17.31
N GLY A 56 2.06 -9.30 -17.86
CA GLY A 56 1.85 -9.14 -19.31
C GLY A 56 2.33 -7.79 -19.84
N LEU A 57 1.98 -6.72 -19.14
CA LEU A 57 2.39 -5.36 -19.47
C LEU A 57 2.63 -4.56 -18.20
N ILE A 58 3.69 -3.77 -18.16
CA ILE A 58 4.03 -2.86 -17.09
C ILE A 58 3.82 -1.42 -17.55
N ILE A 59 2.97 -0.68 -16.84
CA ILE A 59 2.93 0.77 -16.93
C ILE A 59 3.79 1.29 -15.79
N THR A 60 4.90 1.97 -16.12
CA THR A 60 5.83 2.47 -15.11
C THR A 60 5.18 3.59 -14.29
N GLU A 61 5.85 4.01 -13.23
CA GLU A 61 5.46 5.21 -12.47
C GLU A 61 5.29 6.45 -13.35
N VAL A 62 4.80 7.54 -12.76
CA VAL A 62 4.68 8.83 -13.46
C VAL A 62 6.04 9.28 -14.01
N VAL A 63 6.01 9.81 -15.25
CA VAL A 63 7.20 10.26 -15.97
C VAL A 63 7.01 11.71 -16.38
N THR A 64 7.92 12.57 -15.94
CA THR A 64 7.85 14.03 -16.16
C THR A 64 8.17 14.39 -17.61
N VAL A 65 7.26 15.12 -18.25
CA VAL A 65 7.32 15.49 -19.69
C VAL A 65 7.95 16.86 -19.96
N GLU A 66 8.22 17.66 -18.90
CA GLU A 66 8.82 18.99 -19.01
C GLU A 66 9.70 19.29 -17.80
N PRO A 67 10.77 20.13 -17.91
CA PRO A 67 11.81 20.24 -16.89
C PRO A 67 11.48 21.10 -15.67
N THR A 68 10.41 21.91 -15.71
CA THR A 68 10.16 22.96 -14.70
C THR A 68 9.51 22.44 -13.45
N TYR A 69 8.60 21.48 -13.59
CA TYR A 69 7.75 20.98 -12.50
C TYR A 69 7.90 19.47 -12.31
N THR A 70 8.50 19.06 -11.20
CA THR A 70 8.68 17.67 -10.81
C THR A 70 7.62 17.26 -9.79
N TYR A 71 7.07 16.06 -9.89
CA TYR A 71 6.07 15.55 -8.95
C TYR A 71 6.72 15.03 -7.67
N LEU A 72 7.68 14.11 -7.78
CA LEU A 72 8.46 13.56 -6.66
C LEU A 72 9.96 13.64 -7.01
N PRO A 73 10.83 13.73 -6.01
CA PRO A 73 12.29 13.86 -6.25
C PRO A 73 12.92 12.70 -7.01
N GLY A 74 12.36 11.50 -6.89
CA GLY A 74 12.85 10.27 -7.53
C GLY A 74 12.02 9.79 -8.70
N ASP A 75 11.22 10.66 -9.34
CA ASP A 75 10.47 10.31 -10.55
C ASP A 75 11.40 10.29 -11.79
N MET A 76 11.09 9.39 -12.72
CA MET A 76 11.75 9.37 -14.03
C MET A 76 11.34 10.57 -14.89
N CYS A 77 12.22 10.93 -15.84
CA CYS A 77 11.99 11.99 -16.82
C CYS A 77 12.10 11.48 -18.26
N CYS A 78 11.44 12.22 -19.19
CA CYS A 78 11.52 11.97 -20.63
C CYS A 78 11.48 13.25 -21.48
N TYR A 79 11.75 14.40 -20.88
CA TYR A 79 11.69 15.70 -21.55
C TYR A 79 12.93 16.02 -22.41
N ASP A 80 14.00 15.22 -22.30
CA ASP A 80 15.26 15.42 -23.03
C ASP A 80 15.77 14.09 -23.60
N ASP A 81 16.52 14.17 -24.72
CA ASP A 81 17.06 12.98 -25.39
C ASP A 81 18.11 12.23 -24.55
N THR A 82 18.72 12.89 -23.56
CA THR A 82 19.69 12.27 -22.62
C THR A 82 19.09 11.17 -21.76
N PHE A 83 17.76 11.12 -21.61
CA PHE A 83 17.07 10.05 -20.88
C PHE A 83 16.87 8.77 -21.71
N ILE A 84 16.93 8.85 -23.05
CA ILE A 84 16.67 7.71 -23.96
C ILE A 84 17.49 6.45 -23.61
N PRO A 85 18.84 6.51 -23.39
CA PRO A 85 19.63 5.31 -23.14
C PRO A 85 19.19 4.53 -21.88
N GLY A 86 18.78 5.23 -20.83
CA GLY A 86 18.27 4.59 -19.60
C GLY A 86 16.94 3.87 -19.86
N TRP A 87 16.04 4.49 -20.61
CA TRP A 87 14.77 3.88 -21.00
C TRP A 87 14.95 2.69 -21.93
N GLU A 88 15.90 2.74 -22.88
CA GLU A 88 16.25 1.61 -23.76
C GLU A 88 16.75 0.40 -22.94
N LYS A 89 17.62 0.64 -21.94
CA LYS A 89 18.09 -0.40 -21.00
C LYS A 89 16.91 -1.03 -20.26
N LEU A 90 16.00 -0.20 -19.74
CA LEU A 90 14.83 -0.67 -19.00
C LEU A 90 13.87 -1.47 -19.90
N ALA A 91 13.55 -0.96 -21.10
CA ALA A 91 12.68 -1.65 -22.04
C ALA A 91 13.26 -3.00 -22.45
N THR A 92 14.55 -3.05 -22.76
CA THR A 92 15.25 -4.29 -23.10
C THR A 92 15.13 -5.33 -21.99
N ALA A 93 15.40 -4.95 -20.73
CA ALA A 93 15.33 -5.83 -19.57
C ALA A 93 13.92 -6.40 -19.31
N VAL A 94 12.88 -5.63 -19.59
CA VAL A 94 11.49 -6.07 -19.47
C VAL A 94 11.08 -6.98 -20.63
N HIS A 95 11.49 -6.65 -21.83
CA HIS A 95 11.19 -7.41 -23.05
C HIS A 95 11.83 -8.81 -23.07
N GLU A 96 12.95 -9.04 -22.36
CA GLU A 96 13.58 -10.37 -22.21
C GLU A 96 12.59 -11.45 -21.75
N TYR A 97 11.56 -11.06 -21.00
CA TYR A 97 10.53 -11.96 -20.46
C TYR A 97 9.20 -11.89 -21.22
N GLY A 98 9.18 -11.32 -22.42
CA GLY A 98 7.96 -11.16 -23.23
C GLY A 98 6.92 -10.26 -22.58
N CYS A 99 7.31 -9.44 -21.62
CA CYS A 99 6.47 -8.42 -20.99
C CYS A 99 6.55 -7.12 -21.79
N LYS A 100 5.44 -6.41 -21.94
CA LYS A 100 5.37 -5.10 -22.58
C LYS A 100 5.61 -3.99 -21.55
N ILE A 101 6.07 -2.80 -22.01
CA ILE A 101 6.36 -1.67 -21.12
C ILE A 101 5.90 -0.34 -21.72
N MET A 102 5.26 0.49 -20.89
CA MET A 102 4.82 1.84 -21.23
C MET A 102 5.11 2.80 -20.06
N PRO A 103 5.63 4.02 -20.30
CA PRO A 103 5.66 5.07 -19.28
C PRO A 103 4.28 5.70 -19.07
N GLN A 104 3.97 6.13 -17.83
CA GLN A 104 2.84 7.03 -17.59
C GLN A 104 3.29 8.49 -17.75
N LEU A 105 2.92 9.13 -18.87
CA LEU A 105 3.22 10.54 -19.10
C LEU A 105 2.41 11.45 -18.20
N PHE A 106 3.08 12.38 -17.52
CA PHE A 106 2.46 13.21 -16.50
C PHE A 106 3.04 14.62 -16.41
N HIS A 107 2.17 15.56 -16.10
CA HIS A 107 2.55 16.92 -15.68
C HIS A 107 1.86 17.21 -14.34
N PRO A 108 2.63 17.49 -13.26
CA PRO A 108 2.09 17.59 -11.90
C PRO A 108 1.20 18.80 -11.64
N ALA A 109 1.34 19.88 -12.42
CA ALA A 109 0.57 21.12 -12.23
C ALA A 109 0.75 21.68 -10.80
N TYR A 110 -0.39 21.97 -10.14
CA TYR A 110 -0.45 22.46 -8.76
C TYR A 110 0.05 21.46 -7.69
N MET A 111 0.38 20.24 -8.10
CA MET A 111 0.89 19.18 -7.21
C MET A 111 2.40 19.01 -7.29
N ALA A 112 3.08 19.85 -8.07
CA ALA A 112 4.53 19.77 -8.20
C ALA A 112 5.21 19.95 -6.84
N PHE A 113 6.29 19.21 -6.66
CA PHE A 113 7.14 19.32 -5.47
C PHE A 113 7.77 20.72 -5.44
N ASN A 114 7.52 21.45 -4.35
CA ASN A 114 7.99 22.83 -4.24
C ASN A 114 9.48 22.85 -3.83
N ILE A 115 10.35 22.82 -4.83
CA ILE A 115 11.80 22.99 -4.66
C ILE A 115 12.10 24.50 -4.66
N PRO A 116 13.03 24.99 -3.83
CA PRO A 116 13.48 26.38 -3.88
C PRO A 116 13.91 26.78 -5.29
N GLY A 117 13.30 27.85 -5.84
CA GLY A 117 13.54 28.31 -7.22
C GLY A 117 12.50 27.83 -8.25
N THR A 118 11.60 26.91 -7.90
CA THR A 118 10.47 26.54 -8.77
C THR A 118 9.56 27.77 -9.00
N PRO A 119 9.18 28.09 -10.25
CA PRO A 119 8.21 29.15 -10.53
C PRO A 119 6.88 28.89 -9.84
N ARG A 120 6.04 29.92 -9.76
CA ARG A 120 4.67 29.78 -9.24
C ARG A 120 3.96 28.64 -9.97
N LEU A 121 3.36 27.73 -9.19
CA LEU A 121 2.66 26.56 -9.73
C LEU A 121 1.56 26.97 -10.70
N ILE A 122 1.34 26.15 -11.71
CA ILE A 122 0.31 26.33 -12.74
C ILE A 122 -0.84 25.35 -12.55
N ALA A 123 -2.04 25.75 -12.97
CA ALA A 123 -3.24 24.93 -12.89
C ALA A 123 -4.22 25.35 -14.01
N PRO A 124 -5.31 24.60 -14.23
CA PRO A 124 -6.37 25.07 -15.15
C PRO A 124 -6.93 26.43 -14.76
N SER A 125 -7.08 26.72 -13.46
CA SER A 125 -7.65 27.93 -12.88
C SER A 125 -6.91 28.33 -11.60
N PHE A 126 -7.31 29.42 -10.96
CA PHE A 126 -6.81 29.87 -9.64
C PHE A 126 -7.22 28.93 -8.47
N VAL A 127 -7.78 27.78 -8.77
CA VAL A 127 -8.24 26.82 -7.78
C VAL A 127 -7.21 25.71 -7.64
N GLY A 128 -6.77 25.46 -6.42
CA GLY A 128 -5.88 24.37 -6.07
C GLY A 128 -6.35 23.67 -4.81
N PRO A 129 -5.70 22.56 -4.41
CA PRO A 129 -6.03 21.84 -3.20
C PRO A 129 -5.76 22.70 -1.95
N SER A 130 -6.51 22.44 -0.87
CA SER A 130 -6.42 23.19 0.39
C SER A 130 -5.05 23.13 1.08
N TYR A 131 -4.20 22.20 0.70
CA TYR A 131 -2.81 22.06 1.21
C TYR A 131 -1.78 22.84 0.38
N ALA A 132 -2.17 23.46 -0.74
CA ALA A 132 -1.26 24.29 -1.52
C ALA A 132 -0.84 25.54 -0.71
N ARG A 133 0.45 25.84 -0.69
CA ARG A 133 1.00 26.99 0.05
C ARG A 133 0.55 28.33 -0.51
N GLU A 134 0.35 28.39 -1.83
CA GLU A 134 -0.19 29.55 -2.54
C GLU A 134 -1.16 29.10 -3.64
N ALA A 135 -2.08 29.98 -4.03
CA ALA A 135 -2.96 29.70 -5.15
C ALA A 135 -2.14 29.60 -6.45
N PRO A 136 -2.30 28.52 -7.25
CA PRO A 136 -1.63 28.41 -8.52
C PRO A 136 -2.08 29.54 -9.47
N ARG A 137 -1.27 29.84 -10.50
CA ARG A 137 -1.74 30.67 -11.61
C ARG A 137 -2.41 29.83 -12.69
N PRO A 138 -3.41 30.34 -13.40
CA PRO A 138 -3.90 29.67 -14.59
C PRO A 138 -2.82 29.56 -15.65
N ILE A 139 -2.73 28.41 -16.30
CA ILE A 139 -1.92 28.23 -17.51
C ILE A 139 -2.55 29.00 -18.67
N THR A 140 -1.73 29.65 -19.49
CA THR A 140 -2.21 30.37 -20.68
C THR A 140 -2.47 29.40 -21.85
N VAL A 141 -3.18 29.85 -22.87
CA VAL A 141 -3.44 29.04 -24.08
C VAL A 141 -2.14 28.69 -24.80
N ASP A 142 -1.20 29.63 -24.93
CA ASP A 142 0.11 29.39 -25.56
C ASP A 142 0.93 28.34 -24.78
N GLU A 143 0.86 28.36 -23.45
CA GLU A 143 1.47 27.34 -22.61
C GLU A 143 0.79 25.97 -22.75
N ILE A 144 -0.54 25.93 -22.96
CA ILE A 144 -1.26 24.68 -23.26
C ILE A 144 -0.74 24.07 -24.58
N HIS A 145 -0.61 24.88 -25.63
CA HIS A 145 -0.07 24.40 -26.90
C HIS A 145 1.38 23.92 -26.74
N THR A 146 2.21 24.67 -26.03
CA THR A 146 3.61 24.27 -25.74
C THR A 146 3.64 22.91 -25.01
N LEU A 147 2.81 22.75 -23.99
CA LEU A 147 2.76 21.51 -23.23
C LEU A 147 2.20 20.33 -24.05
N THR A 148 1.24 20.59 -24.96
CA THR A 148 0.77 19.58 -25.92
C THR A 148 1.92 19.02 -26.75
N HIS A 149 2.77 19.90 -27.31
CA HIS A 149 3.97 19.48 -28.06
C HIS A 149 4.97 18.74 -27.19
N GLN A 150 5.17 19.14 -25.93
CA GLN A 150 6.06 18.45 -24.99
C GLN A 150 5.60 17.02 -24.67
N PHE A 151 4.29 16.77 -24.56
CA PHE A 151 3.76 15.40 -24.48
C PHE A 151 4.07 14.59 -25.74
N GLY A 152 3.93 15.18 -26.92
CA GLY A 152 4.31 14.56 -28.20
C GLY A 152 5.80 14.26 -28.29
N ASP A 153 6.66 15.21 -27.89
CA ASP A 153 8.11 15.04 -27.82
C ASP A 153 8.51 13.89 -26.89
N ALA A 154 7.89 13.84 -25.71
CA ALA A 154 8.08 12.77 -24.73
C ALA A 154 7.72 11.40 -25.32
N ALA A 155 6.55 11.27 -25.97
CA ALA A 155 6.12 10.04 -26.60
C ALA A 155 7.08 9.58 -27.72
N VAL A 156 7.57 10.49 -28.55
CA VAL A 156 8.56 10.19 -29.60
C VAL A 156 9.89 9.69 -28.99
N ARG A 157 10.37 10.29 -27.90
CA ARG A 157 11.57 9.81 -27.18
C ARG A 157 11.37 8.40 -26.63
N MET A 158 10.20 8.14 -26.05
CA MET A 158 9.88 6.82 -25.52
C MET A 158 9.77 5.78 -26.65
N GLN A 159 9.18 6.13 -27.79
CA GLN A 159 9.18 5.26 -28.96
C GLN A 159 10.60 4.96 -29.47
N LYS A 160 11.50 5.97 -29.50
CA LYS A 160 12.92 5.77 -29.85
C LYS A 160 13.63 4.85 -28.84
N ALA A 161 13.28 4.90 -27.57
CA ALA A 161 13.81 4.02 -26.54
C ALA A 161 13.24 2.59 -26.59
N GLY A 162 12.33 2.30 -27.53
CA GLY A 162 11.82 0.96 -27.77
C GLY A 162 10.70 0.52 -26.82
N VAL A 163 10.03 1.44 -26.09
CA VAL A 163 8.83 1.09 -25.31
C VAL A 163 7.62 0.87 -26.23
N ASP A 164 6.63 0.09 -25.79
CA ASP A 164 5.52 -0.36 -26.63
C ASP A 164 4.39 0.69 -26.79
N GLY A 165 4.38 1.71 -25.95
CA GLY A 165 3.36 2.76 -25.94
C GLY A 165 3.52 3.73 -24.79
N VAL A 166 2.48 4.51 -24.52
CA VAL A 166 2.40 5.43 -23.37
C VAL A 166 1.03 5.38 -22.72
N GLU A 167 0.97 5.57 -21.40
CA GLU A 167 -0.26 5.90 -20.69
C GLU A 167 -0.31 7.41 -20.44
N VAL A 168 -1.42 8.06 -20.81
CA VAL A 168 -1.68 9.47 -20.50
C VAL A 168 -2.51 9.58 -19.23
N HIS A 169 -1.99 10.24 -18.20
CA HIS A 169 -2.69 10.37 -16.91
C HIS A 169 -3.72 11.50 -16.92
N ALA A 170 -5.02 11.15 -16.88
CA ALA A 170 -6.15 12.09 -16.82
C ALA A 170 -7.16 11.76 -15.70
N ALA A 171 -6.68 11.14 -14.60
CA ALA A 171 -7.53 10.66 -13.51
C ALA A 171 -7.41 11.49 -12.22
N HIS A 172 -8.31 11.23 -11.25
CA HIS A 172 -8.24 11.64 -9.83
C HIS A 172 -8.32 13.15 -9.57
N ALA A 173 -8.78 13.95 -10.53
CA ALA A 173 -8.62 15.40 -10.47
C ALA A 173 -7.15 15.77 -10.19
N HIS A 174 -6.19 15.03 -10.80
CA HIS A 174 -4.79 15.03 -10.42
C HIS A 174 -3.92 15.45 -11.61
N GLY A 175 -2.89 16.27 -11.34
CA GLY A 175 -2.03 16.81 -12.38
C GLY A 175 -2.75 17.74 -13.37
N MET A 176 -2.11 18.00 -14.50
CA MET A 176 -2.63 18.98 -15.46
C MET A 176 -3.87 18.45 -16.20
N LEU A 177 -3.80 17.31 -16.86
CA LEU A 177 -4.89 16.81 -17.69
C LEU A 177 -6.11 16.38 -16.87
N GLY A 178 -5.92 15.69 -15.73
CA GLY A 178 -6.99 15.38 -14.80
C GLY A 178 -7.63 16.63 -14.19
N GLY A 179 -6.82 17.66 -13.92
CA GLY A 179 -7.28 18.95 -13.43
C GLY A 179 -8.11 19.72 -14.48
N PHE A 180 -7.77 19.62 -15.77
CA PHE A 180 -8.57 20.22 -16.86
C PHE A 180 -9.92 19.53 -17.02
N LEU A 181 -9.94 18.20 -16.94
CA LEU A 181 -11.14 17.41 -17.16
C LEU A 181 -12.21 17.65 -16.11
N THR A 182 -11.80 17.73 -14.80
CA THR A 182 -12.74 17.90 -13.70
C THR A 182 -13.30 19.31 -13.59
N PRO A 183 -14.62 19.49 -13.34
CA PRO A 183 -15.20 20.80 -13.04
C PRO A 183 -14.79 21.31 -11.66
N LEU A 184 -14.20 20.48 -10.80
CA LEU A 184 -13.75 20.90 -9.46
C LEU A 184 -12.62 21.93 -9.54
N TYR A 185 -11.69 21.77 -10.46
CA TYR A 185 -10.52 22.64 -10.64
C TYR A 185 -10.56 23.49 -11.91
N ASN A 186 -11.26 23.06 -12.97
CA ASN A 186 -11.38 23.82 -14.19
C ASN A 186 -12.57 24.80 -14.12
N LYS A 187 -12.28 26.06 -13.85
CA LYS A 187 -13.23 27.19 -13.83
C LYS A 187 -12.98 28.17 -14.98
N ARG A 188 -12.34 27.73 -16.05
CA ARG A 188 -12.06 28.54 -17.24
C ARG A 188 -13.33 28.88 -17.99
N THR A 189 -13.28 30.01 -18.71
CA THR A 189 -14.38 30.52 -19.54
C THR A 189 -13.99 30.63 -21.03
N ASP A 190 -12.78 30.20 -21.36
CA ASP A 190 -12.29 30.09 -22.75
C ASP A 190 -12.62 28.71 -23.34
N GLU A 191 -12.03 28.39 -24.51
CA GLU A 191 -12.23 27.14 -25.26
C GLU A 191 -11.79 25.86 -24.54
N TYR A 192 -11.10 25.97 -23.41
CA TYR A 192 -10.64 24.86 -22.56
C TYR A 192 -11.48 24.70 -21.27
N GLY A 193 -12.58 25.43 -21.10
CA GLY A 193 -13.40 25.40 -19.90
C GLY A 193 -14.90 25.42 -20.16
N GLY A 194 -15.72 25.36 -19.10
CA GLY A 194 -17.17 25.33 -19.19
C GLY A 194 -17.74 23.95 -19.49
N SER A 195 -18.08 23.63 -20.74
CA SER A 195 -18.66 22.35 -21.12
C SER A 195 -17.68 21.19 -20.97
N LEU A 196 -18.20 19.97 -20.87
CA LEU A 196 -17.35 18.77 -20.82
C LEU A 196 -16.46 18.63 -22.06
N ASP A 197 -17.01 18.93 -23.26
CA ASP A 197 -16.22 18.93 -24.50
C ASP A 197 -15.06 19.93 -24.45
N ALA A 198 -15.30 21.14 -23.94
CA ALA A 198 -14.24 22.12 -23.79
C ALA A 198 -13.18 21.70 -22.74
N ARG A 199 -13.59 21.11 -21.64
CA ARG A 199 -12.65 20.57 -20.64
C ARG A 199 -11.82 19.38 -21.14
N MET A 200 -12.36 18.61 -22.10
CA MET A 200 -11.65 17.50 -22.74
C MET A 200 -10.66 17.95 -23.81
N ARG A 201 -10.77 19.18 -24.34
CA ARG A 201 -10.02 19.66 -25.49
C ARG A 201 -8.52 19.43 -25.36
N PHE A 202 -7.92 19.84 -24.26
CA PHE A 202 -6.49 19.68 -24.03
C PHE A 202 -6.06 18.20 -24.05
N LEU A 203 -6.80 17.30 -23.38
CA LEU A 203 -6.52 15.86 -23.43
C LEU A 203 -6.60 15.30 -24.86
N LEU A 204 -7.59 15.71 -25.63
CA LEU A 204 -7.77 15.26 -27.01
C LEU A 204 -6.66 15.80 -27.93
N GLU A 205 -6.19 17.02 -27.72
CA GLU A 205 -5.05 17.60 -28.46
C GLU A 205 -3.75 16.84 -28.15
N VAL A 206 -3.49 16.47 -26.89
CA VAL A 206 -2.33 15.63 -26.50
C VAL A 206 -2.41 14.25 -27.21
N ILE A 207 -3.58 13.61 -27.20
CA ILE A 207 -3.77 12.31 -27.87
C ILE A 207 -3.52 12.44 -29.39
N ALA A 208 -4.06 13.47 -30.02
CA ALA A 208 -3.88 13.71 -31.44
C ALA A 208 -2.40 13.94 -31.79
N GLU A 209 -1.69 14.76 -31.02
CA GLU A 209 -0.25 15.03 -31.19
C GLU A 209 0.58 13.74 -31.08
N ILE A 210 0.32 12.91 -30.07
CA ILE A 210 1.03 11.62 -29.90
C ILE A 210 0.71 10.70 -31.07
N ARG A 211 -0.56 10.55 -31.46
CA ARG A 211 -0.99 9.66 -32.52
C ARG A 211 -0.43 10.09 -33.89
N GLU A 212 -0.41 11.38 -34.19
CA GLU A 212 0.16 11.92 -35.43
C GLU A 212 1.66 11.61 -35.54
N ARG A 213 2.41 11.76 -34.44
CA ARG A 213 3.87 11.66 -34.45
C ARG A 213 4.39 10.24 -34.28
N CYS A 214 3.71 9.40 -33.47
CA CYS A 214 4.15 8.04 -33.17
C CYS A 214 3.48 6.96 -34.03
N GLY A 215 2.43 7.32 -34.80
CA GLY A 215 1.74 6.39 -35.67
C GLY A 215 0.77 5.46 -34.95
N LYS A 216 0.14 4.55 -35.72
CA LYS A 216 -0.97 3.69 -35.26
C LYS A 216 -0.52 2.45 -34.44
N ASP A 217 0.74 2.08 -34.55
CA ASP A 217 1.28 0.86 -33.92
C ASP A 217 1.84 1.13 -32.51
N PHE A 218 1.94 2.40 -32.13
CA PHE A 218 2.34 2.82 -30.78
C PHE A 218 1.11 2.90 -29.89
N ILE A 219 1.07 2.14 -28.80
CA ILE A 219 -0.09 2.06 -27.90
C ILE A 219 -0.32 3.42 -27.20
N ILE A 220 -1.55 3.90 -27.21
CA ILE A 220 -2.00 5.02 -26.38
C ILE A 220 -3.06 4.50 -25.43
N ASP A 221 -2.72 4.45 -24.14
CA ASP A 221 -3.65 4.23 -23.04
C ASP A 221 -4.01 5.56 -22.37
N VAL A 222 -5.22 5.68 -21.87
CA VAL A 222 -5.64 6.84 -21.08
C VAL A 222 -6.21 6.37 -19.74
N ARG A 223 -5.56 6.81 -18.65
CA ARG A 223 -6.09 6.56 -17.32
C ARG A 223 -7.07 7.64 -16.91
N ILE A 224 -8.28 7.20 -16.51
CA ILE A 224 -9.40 8.06 -16.09
C ILE A 224 -9.95 7.64 -14.72
N SER A 225 -10.66 8.55 -14.03
CA SER A 225 -11.54 8.18 -12.91
C SER A 225 -12.91 7.83 -13.46
N GLY A 226 -13.35 6.59 -13.35
CA GLY A 226 -14.70 6.19 -13.80
C GLY A 226 -15.83 6.93 -13.07
N ASP A 227 -15.57 7.37 -11.83
CA ASP A 227 -16.37 8.31 -11.03
C ASP A 227 -15.44 9.00 -10.05
N GLU A 228 -15.61 10.31 -9.82
CA GLU A 228 -14.79 11.08 -8.87
C GLU A 228 -15.25 10.90 -7.42
N TYR A 229 -16.44 10.32 -7.18
CA TYR A 229 -17.04 10.12 -5.86
C TYR A 229 -17.05 11.39 -4.99
N THR A 230 -17.12 12.56 -5.60
CA THR A 230 -17.02 13.86 -4.96
C THR A 230 -18.12 14.77 -5.50
N ASP A 231 -18.86 15.45 -4.61
CA ASP A 231 -19.92 16.35 -5.00
C ASP A 231 -19.41 17.44 -5.95
N GLY A 232 -20.11 17.61 -7.06
CA GLY A 232 -19.72 18.53 -8.12
C GLY A 232 -18.56 18.08 -8.99
N GLY A 233 -18.06 16.85 -8.81
CA GLY A 233 -17.08 16.22 -9.67
C GLY A 233 -17.68 15.50 -10.87
N LEU A 234 -16.84 14.79 -11.62
CA LEU A 234 -17.27 13.96 -12.76
C LEU A 234 -17.96 12.69 -12.28
N THR A 235 -19.09 12.38 -12.92
CA THR A 235 -19.89 11.19 -12.67
C THR A 235 -19.58 10.07 -13.66
N LEU A 236 -20.03 8.84 -13.36
CA LEU A 236 -19.92 7.72 -14.29
C LEU A 236 -20.53 8.04 -15.67
N ASN A 237 -21.65 8.74 -15.73
CA ASN A 237 -22.27 9.13 -17.01
C ASN A 237 -21.38 10.08 -17.83
N ASP A 238 -20.73 11.04 -17.18
CA ASP A 238 -19.74 11.91 -17.82
C ASP A 238 -18.59 11.06 -18.37
N MET A 239 -18.12 10.07 -17.61
CA MET A 239 -16.97 9.26 -17.96
C MET A 239 -17.27 8.23 -19.06
N ILE A 240 -18.50 7.74 -19.18
CA ILE A 240 -18.96 6.99 -20.35
C ILE A 240 -18.87 7.87 -21.62
N TYR A 241 -19.31 9.13 -21.55
CA TYR A 241 -19.17 10.06 -22.67
C TYR A 241 -17.69 10.31 -23.01
N VAL A 242 -16.87 10.59 -22.01
CA VAL A 242 -15.41 10.78 -22.17
C VAL A 242 -14.78 9.56 -22.86
N SER A 243 -15.09 8.35 -22.40
CA SER A 243 -14.53 7.11 -22.93
C SER A 243 -14.84 6.91 -24.42
N ARG A 244 -16.07 7.19 -24.83
CA ARG A 244 -16.46 7.14 -26.26
C ARG A 244 -15.71 8.18 -27.11
N ARG A 245 -15.43 9.35 -26.55
CA ARG A 245 -14.66 10.40 -27.24
C ARG A 245 -13.17 10.02 -27.35
N LEU A 246 -12.61 9.35 -26.32
CA LEU A 246 -11.24 8.84 -26.33
C LEU A 246 -11.07 7.73 -27.38
N GLU A 247 -11.98 6.75 -27.44
CA GLU A 247 -11.98 5.72 -28.49
C GLU A 247 -12.00 6.36 -29.89
N LYS A 248 -12.90 7.33 -30.11
CA LYS A 248 -12.98 8.05 -31.38
C LYS A 248 -11.72 8.85 -31.72
N ALA A 249 -10.96 9.29 -30.73
CA ALA A 249 -9.69 9.99 -30.89
C ALA A 249 -8.51 9.04 -31.19
N GLY A 250 -8.74 7.72 -31.19
CA GLY A 250 -7.73 6.71 -31.51
C GLY A 250 -6.93 6.22 -30.31
N VAL A 251 -7.51 6.26 -29.12
CA VAL A 251 -6.98 5.57 -27.91
C VAL A 251 -7.15 4.07 -28.08
N ASP A 252 -6.16 3.27 -27.68
CA ASP A 252 -6.14 1.82 -27.86
C ASP A 252 -6.65 1.05 -26.63
N MET A 253 -6.65 1.67 -25.45
CA MET A 253 -7.10 1.09 -24.17
C MET A 253 -7.55 2.20 -23.22
N ILE A 254 -8.47 1.88 -22.32
CA ILE A 254 -8.89 2.79 -21.25
C ILE A 254 -8.62 2.13 -19.89
N HIS A 255 -7.79 2.76 -19.05
CA HIS A 255 -7.52 2.36 -17.70
C HIS A 255 -8.48 3.07 -16.73
N VAL A 256 -9.49 2.33 -16.24
CA VAL A 256 -10.53 2.87 -15.35
C VAL A 256 -10.10 2.73 -13.90
N SER A 257 -9.83 3.87 -13.27
CA SER A 257 -9.63 4.07 -11.85
C SER A 257 -10.86 4.74 -11.23
N GLY A 258 -10.74 5.38 -10.08
CA GLY A 258 -11.85 6.12 -9.46
C GLY A 258 -11.40 7.07 -8.36
N GLY A 259 -12.31 7.94 -7.94
CA GLY A 259 -12.09 8.91 -6.89
C GLY A 259 -11.20 10.07 -7.26
N THR A 260 -10.93 10.91 -6.25
CA THR A 260 -10.10 12.10 -6.36
C THR A 260 -9.07 12.17 -5.23
N THR A 261 -8.05 13.01 -5.40
CA THR A 261 -7.12 13.37 -4.33
C THR A 261 -7.77 14.22 -3.23
N ILE A 262 -8.93 14.82 -3.50
CA ILE A 262 -9.71 15.62 -2.54
C ILE A 262 -10.33 14.72 -1.47
N LYS A 263 -10.98 13.63 -1.91
CA LYS A 263 -11.58 12.63 -1.02
C LYS A 263 -10.55 11.54 -0.71
N ARG A 264 -9.82 11.71 0.38
CA ARG A 264 -8.76 10.78 0.79
C ARG A 264 -9.27 9.34 0.84
N GLY A 265 -8.48 8.41 0.29
CA GLY A 265 -8.78 6.98 0.27
C GLY A 265 -9.70 6.52 -0.88
N SER A 266 -10.30 7.45 -1.67
CA SER A 266 -11.13 7.05 -2.81
C SER A 266 -10.31 6.65 -4.04
N ALA A 267 -9.19 7.33 -4.31
CA ALA A 267 -8.32 7.04 -5.45
C ALA A 267 -7.41 5.83 -5.23
N ILE A 268 -6.95 5.63 -4.00
CA ILE A 268 -6.08 4.51 -3.62
C ILE A 268 -6.71 3.78 -2.42
N PRO A 269 -7.49 2.72 -2.67
CA PRO A 269 -8.23 2.00 -1.63
C PRO A 269 -7.29 1.34 -0.61
N ALA A 270 -7.53 1.61 0.69
CA ALA A 270 -6.81 1.03 1.81
C ALA A 270 -7.41 -0.32 2.26
N ALA A 271 -6.80 -0.96 3.24
CA ALA A 271 -7.40 -2.08 3.98
C ALA A 271 -8.81 -1.70 4.47
N GLY A 272 -9.73 -2.65 4.45
CA GLY A 272 -11.14 -2.42 4.80
C GLY A 272 -12.01 -1.82 3.68
N THR A 273 -11.42 -1.37 2.58
CA THR A 273 -12.17 -1.05 1.35
C THR A 273 -12.45 -2.34 0.58
N GLN A 274 -13.61 -2.44 -0.05
CA GLN A 274 -13.93 -3.58 -0.92
C GLN A 274 -12.84 -3.78 -1.99
N GLN A 275 -12.47 -5.00 -2.24
CA GLN A 275 -11.59 -5.35 -3.38
C GLN A 275 -12.31 -5.06 -4.70
N ALA A 276 -11.55 -4.84 -5.77
CA ALA A 276 -12.07 -4.45 -7.08
C ALA A 276 -13.00 -3.21 -7.02
N SER A 277 -12.67 -2.23 -6.17
CA SER A 277 -13.53 -1.09 -5.81
C SER A 277 -14.02 -0.24 -6.99
N HIS A 278 -13.33 -0.29 -8.13
CA HIS A 278 -13.70 0.48 -9.34
C HIS A 278 -14.28 -0.39 -10.46
N ALA A 279 -14.46 -1.69 -10.22
CA ALA A 279 -14.95 -2.63 -11.25
C ALA A 279 -16.38 -2.32 -11.75
N ALA A 280 -17.22 -1.71 -10.92
CA ALA A 280 -18.56 -1.28 -11.35
C ALA A 280 -18.47 -0.20 -12.47
N CYS A 281 -17.53 0.74 -12.34
CA CYS A 281 -17.33 1.77 -13.35
C CYS A 281 -16.77 1.20 -14.65
N SER A 282 -15.77 0.31 -14.59
CA SER A 282 -15.20 -0.33 -15.77
C SER A 282 -16.25 -1.19 -16.50
N ARG A 283 -17.07 -1.94 -15.77
CA ARG A 283 -18.19 -2.74 -16.32
C ARG A 283 -19.15 -1.87 -17.15
N GLU A 284 -19.54 -0.72 -16.62
CA GLU A 284 -20.45 0.16 -17.34
C GLU A 284 -19.77 0.83 -18.54
N ILE A 285 -18.56 1.35 -18.40
CA ILE A 285 -17.80 1.97 -19.50
C ILE A 285 -17.60 0.97 -20.64
N LYS A 286 -17.24 -0.28 -20.33
CA LYS A 286 -17.02 -1.35 -21.32
C LYS A 286 -18.22 -1.61 -22.22
N LYS A 287 -19.43 -1.40 -21.76
CA LYS A 287 -20.65 -1.54 -22.59
C LYS A 287 -20.77 -0.50 -23.70
N HIS A 288 -19.96 0.56 -23.65
CA HIS A 288 -20.08 1.74 -24.51
C HIS A 288 -18.86 1.99 -25.41
N VAL A 289 -17.82 1.16 -25.31
CA VAL A 289 -16.61 1.21 -26.13
C VAL A 289 -16.25 -0.19 -26.64
N ASN A 290 -15.48 -0.26 -27.74
CA ASN A 290 -15.04 -1.52 -28.36
C ASN A 290 -13.55 -1.81 -28.11
N ILE A 291 -12.80 -0.85 -27.58
CA ILE A 291 -11.40 -1.00 -27.18
C ILE A 291 -11.32 -1.67 -25.80
N PRO A 292 -10.20 -2.35 -25.44
CA PRO A 292 -10.01 -2.94 -24.14
C PRO A 292 -10.19 -1.95 -22.99
N VAL A 293 -10.87 -2.41 -21.94
CA VAL A 293 -11.08 -1.66 -20.69
C VAL A 293 -10.38 -2.37 -19.55
N ALA A 294 -9.44 -1.67 -18.92
CA ALA A 294 -8.76 -2.16 -17.74
C ALA A 294 -9.40 -1.62 -16.46
N THR A 295 -9.42 -2.43 -15.41
CA THR A 295 -9.90 -2.03 -14.07
C THR A 295 -8.79 -2.11 -13.04
N VAL A 296 -8.79 -1.17 -12.08
CA VAL A 296 -7.88 -1.14 -10.93
C VAL A 296 -8.69 -0.94 -9.63
N GLY A 297 -8.09 -1.14 -8.51
CA GLY A 297 -8.71 -0.83 -7.21
C GLY A 297 -8.66 -1.99 -6.23
N ARG A 298 -7.48 -2.26 -5.65
CA ARG A 298 -7.28 -3.29 -4.64
C ARG A 298 -7.65 -4.71 -5.14
N ILE A 299 -7.22 -5.05 -6.35
CA ILE A 299 -7.28 -6.42 -6.86
C ILE A 299 -5.99 -7.11 -6.41
N ASN A 300 -6.10 -7.95 -5.37
CA ASN A 300 -4.93 -8.57 -4.71
C ASN A 300 -4.91 -10.10 -4.85
N GLU A 301 -5.94 -10.67 -5.45
CA GLU A 301 -6.17 -12.11 -5.59
C GLU A 301 -6.35 -12.48 -7.05
N ALA A 302 -5.75 -13.59 -7.50
CA ALA A 302 -5.90 -14.05 -8.88
C ALA A 302 -7.33 -14.49 -9.19
N TRP A 303 -8.02 -15.13 -8.23
CA TRP A 303 -9.41 -15.57 -8.42
C TRP A 303 -10.38 -14.38 -8.61
N ILE A 304 -10.16 -13.26 -7.91
CA ILE A 304 -10.97 -12.03 -8.12
C ILE A 304 -10.71 -11.47 -9.52
N ALA A 305 -9.45 -11.46 -9.96
CA ALA A 305 -9.10 -10.99 -11.30
C ALA A 305 -9.71 -11.89 -12.39
N GLU A 306 -9.73 -13.21 -12.20
CA GLU A 306 -10.39 -14.15 -13.10
C GLU A 306 -11.89 -13.85 -13.20
N GLU A 307 -12.61 -13.77 -12.07
CA GLU A 307 -14.03 -13.45 -12.02
C GLU A 307 -14.38 -12.13 -12.73
N LEU A 308 -13.56 -11.09 -12.55
CA LEU A 308 -13.79 -9.79 -13.21
C LEU A 308 -13.75 -9.87 -14.73
N ILE A 309 -12.90 -10.75 -15.27
CA ILE A 309 -12.80 -10.97 -16.72
C ILE A 309 -13.92 -11.87 -17.21
N GLU A 310 -14.20 -12.98 -16.52
CA GLU A 310 -15.29 -13.89 -16.85
C GLU A 310 -16.66 -13.20 -16.85
N ASP A 311 -16.92 -12.38 -15.85
CA ASP A 311 -18.14 -11.57 -15.70
C ASP A 311 -18.24 -10.41 -16.69
N GLY A 312 -17.18 -10.15 -17.46
CA GLY A 312 -17.11 -9.02 -18.39
C GLY A 312 -17.07 -7.64 -17.69
N ALA A 313 -16.60 -7.57 -16.44
CA ALA A 313 -16.40 -6.31 -15.75
C ALA A 313 -15.22 -5.52 -16.31
N ALA A 314 -14.21 -6.23 -16.83
CA ALA A 314 -13.06 -5.65 -17.50
C ALA A 314 -12.47 -6.64 -18.52
N ASP A 315 -11.56 -6.17 -19.37
CA ASP A 315 -10.74 -7.01 -20.24
C ASP A 315 -9.37 -7.28 -19.62
N ILE A 316 -8.92 -6.40 -18.73
CA ILE A 316 -7.59 -6.36 -18.13
C ILE A 316 -7.71 -6.01 -16.64
N CYS A 317 -6.93 -6.69 -15.79
CA CYS A 317 -6.82 -6.42 -14.37
C CYS A 317 -5.49 -5.73 -14.06
N MET A 318 -5.56 -4.50 -13.52
CA MET A 318 -4.43 -3.70 -13.09
C MET A 318 -4.05 -4.04 -11.65
N MET A 319 -3.01 -4.86 -11.45
CA MET A 319 -2.64 -5.46 -10.15
C MET A 319 -1.32 -4.87 -9.62
N GLY A 320 -1.32 -3.60 -9.17
CA GLY A 320 -0.10 -2.90 -8.74
C GLY A 320 0.49 -3.47 -7.45
N ARG A 321 -0.22 -3.30 -6.32
CA ARG A 321 0.31 -3.68 -5.00
C ARG A 321 0.47 -5.19 -4.80
N ALA A 322 -0.27 -6.02 -5.53
CA ALA A 322 -0.05 -7.46 -5.56
C ALA A 322 1.35 -7.76 -6.13
N ASN A 323 1.69 -7.19 -7.29
CA ASN A 323 3.00 -7.36 -7.92
C ASN A 323 4.16 -6.64 -7.20
N LEU A 324 3.87 -5.62 -6.38
CA LEU A 324 4.87 -5.05 -5.46
C LEU A 324 5.15 -5.98 -4.28
N CYS A 325 4.11 -6.63 -3.79
CA CYS A 325 4.22 -7.51 -2.65
C CYS A 325 4.91 -8.83 -2.99
N ASP A 326 4.63 -9.36 -4.19
CA ASP A 326 5.24 -10.57 -4.73
C ASP A 326 5.53 -10.38 -6.22
N ALA A 327 6.80 -10.26 -6.59
CA ALA A 327 7.20 -10.09 -7.99
C ALA A 327 6.82 -11.30 -8.86
N GLU A 328 6.75 -12.50 -8.28
CA GLU A 328 6.38 -13.74 -8.96
C GLU A 328 4.88 -14.07 -8.94
N PHE A 329 4.05 -13.08 -8.59
CA PHE A 329 2.60 -13.25 -8.46
C PHE A 329 1.97 -14.01 -9.63
N CYS A 330 2.26 -13.59 -10.87
CA CYS A 330 1.61 -14.18 -12.05
C CYS A 330 2.05 -15.63 -12.29
N ASN A 331 3.36 -15.95 -12.16
CA ASN A 331 3.86 -17.29 -12.34
C ASN A 331 3.26 -18.25 -11.30
N LYS A 332 3.23 -17.86 -10.03
CA LYS A 332 2.63 -18.64 -8.95
C LYS A 332 1.14 -18.86 -9.15
N ALA A 333 0.41 -17.79 -9.51
CA ALA A 333 -1.03 -17.89 -9.80
C ALA A 333 -1.30 -18.82 -10.98
N ALA A 334 -0.61 -18.66 -12.11
CA ALA A 334 -0.80 -19.49 -13.29
C ALA A 334 -0.52 -20.99 -13.02
N ALA A 335 0.45 -21.27 -12.16
CA ALA A 335 0.79 -22.64 -11.73
C ALA A 335 -0.19 -23.22 -10.68
N GLY A 336 -1.20 -22.45 -10.23
CA GLY A 336 -2.14 -22.89 -9.18
C GLY A 336 -1.58 -22.78 -7.75
N ASN A 337 -0.42 -22.15 -7.56
CA ASN A 337 0.25 -22.00 -6.28
C ASN A 337 -0.15 -20.67 -5.58
N ALA A 338 -1.45 -20.39 -5.52
CA ALA A 338 -1.95 -19.13 -4.96
C ALA A 338 -1.59 -18.93 -3.48
N ASP A 339 -1.44 -20.02 -2.72
CA ASP A 339 -1.04 -19.98 -1.32
C ASP A 339 0.43 -19.59 -1.12
N ASP A 340 1.27 -19.69 -2.17
CA ASP A 340 2.69 -19.28 -2.15
C ASP A 340 2.87 -17.80 -2.49
N ILE A 341 1.79 -17.11 -2.83
CA ILE A 341 1.82 -15.68 -3.11
C ILE A 341 1.89 -14.90 -1.80
N ARG A 342 2.91 -14.03 -1.68
CA ARG A 342 3.01 -13.07 -0.57
C ARG A 342 1.85 -12.08 -0.62
N PRO A 343 0.94 -12.06 0.38
CA PRO A 343 -0.31 -11.31 0.28
C PRO A 343 -0.12 -9.81 0.57
N CYS A 344 -0.64 -8.96 -0.31
CA CYS A 344 -0.76 -7.53 -0.03
C CYS A 344 -1.90 -7.28 0.97
N ILE A 345 -1.62 -6.63 2.10
CA ILE A 345 -2.58 -6.31 3.16
C ILE A 345 -3.23 -4.93 3.04
N GLY A 346 -3.04 -4.22 1.95
CA GLY A 346 -3.67 -2.90 1.71
C GLY A 346 -3.26 -1.78 2.68
N CYS A 347 -2.15 -1.91 3.40
CA CYS A 347 -1.69 -0.97 4.45
C CYS A 347 -1.19 0.38 3.92
N LEU A 348 -1.03 0.58 2.62
CA LEU A 348 -0.53 1.79 1.96
C LEU A 348 0.88 2.24 2.37
N ARG A 349 1.70 1.37 2.95
CA ARG A 349 3.08 1.69 3.31
C ARG A 349 3.90 2.12 2.10
N CYS A 350 3.72 1.42 0.97
CA CYS A 350 4.37 1.73 -0.30
C CYS A 350 4.06 3.14 -0.83
N LEU A 351 2.91 3.72 -0.45
CA LEU A 351 2.53 5.10 -0.81
C LEU A 351 3.06 6.13 0.19
N ASN A 352 2.94 5.84 1.50
CA ASN A 352 3.22 6.83 2.54
C ASN A 352 4.68 7.29 2.56
N GLY A 353 5.64 6.39 2.26
CA GLY A 353 7.07 6.73 2.26
C GLY A 353 7.49 7.62 1.09
N ILE A 354 7.00 7.31 -0.10
CA ILE A 354 7.40 8.00 -1.34
C ILE A 354 7.01 9.48 -1.35
N MET A 355 5.87 9.84 -0.75
CA MET A 355 5.41 11.23 -0.64
C MET A 355 6.35 12.12 0.20
N PHE A 356 7.27 11.52 0.95
CA PHE A 356 8.32 12.21 1.71
C PHE A 356 9.71 12.00 1.11
N GLY A 357 9.80 11.64 -0.17
CA GLY A 357 11.07 11.42 -0.88
C GLY A 357 11.82 10.16 -0.45
N LYS A 358 11.19 9.24 0.30
CA LYS A 358 11.78 7.94 0.64
C LYS A 358 11.57 6.96 -0.51
N ARG A 359 12.51 6.03 -0.66
CA ARG A 359 12.38 4.91 -1.59
C ARG A 359 11.16 4.05 -1.21
N ILE A 360 10.63 3.33 -2.19
CA ILE A 360 9.51 2.42 -1.98
C ILE A 360 9.81 1.41 -0.88
N SER A 361 8.79 1.06 -0.11
CA SER A 361 8.90 0.03 0.93
C SER A 361 7.59 -0.73 1.07
N CYS A 362 7.65 -2.00 1.42
CA CYS A 362 6.49 -2.84 1.69
C CYS A 362 6.50 -3.34 3.13
N THR A 363 5.32 -3.53 3.72
CA THR A 363 5.20 -4.07 5.09
C THR A 363 5.58 -5.54 5.15
N VAL A 364 5.22 -6.31 4.14
CA VAL A 364 5.37 -7.77 4.11
C VAL A 364 6.44 -8.27 3.14
N ASN A 365 6.98 -7.39 2.27
CA ASN A 365 8.13 -7.67 1.43
C ASN A 365 9.30 -6.78 1.85
N PRO A 366 10.28 -7.27 2.61
CA PRO A 366 11.42 -6.48 3.06
C PRO A 366 12.36 -6.08 1.92
N ASP A 367 12.31 -6.78 0.79
CA ASP A 367 13.23 -6.66 -0.34
C ASP A 367 12.55 -6.09 -1.62
N VAL A 368 11.47 -5.32 -1.46
CA VAL A 368 10.65 -4.79 -2.56
C VAL A 368 11.42 -3.93 -3.58
N GLU A 369 12.56 -3.38 -3.20
CA GLU A 369 13.38 -2.55 -4.08
C GLU A 369 14.15 -3.39 -5.10
N ARG A 370 14.58 -4.59 -4.72
CA ARG A 370 15.48 -5.43 -5.50
C ARG A 370 14.89 -6.73 -6.00
N ASP A 371 14.01 -7.36 -5.27
CA ASP A 371 13.29 -8.63 -5.51
C ASP A 371 14.07 -9.79 -6.21
N GLU A 372 15.16 -9.47 -6.91
CA GLU A 372 16.06 -10.44 -7.56
C GLU A 372 17.34 -10.71 -6.76
N ALA A 373 17.59 -9.94 -5.71
CA ALA A 373 18.80 -10.08 -4.89
C ALA A 373 18.79 -11.39 -4.11
N GLY A 374 18.49 -12.48 -4.63
CA GLY A 374 18.38 -13.79 -3.99
C GLY A 374 19.21 -13.93 -2.70
N TYR A 375 18.80 -14.76 -1.82
CA TYR A 375 19.53 -14.99 -0.56
C TYR A 375 20.82 -15.71 -0.88
N GLU A 376 21.95 -15.01 -0.77
CA GLU A 376 23.25 -15.65 -0.97
C GLU A 376 23.44 -16.76 0.08
N PRO A 377 23.89 -17.96 -0.34
CA PRO A 377 24.22 -19.03 0.59
C PRO A 377 25.22 -18.53 1.63
N ALA A 378 25.06 -18.92 2.88
CA ALA A 378 26.05 -18.65 3.91
C ALA A 378 27.37 -19.38 3.57
N ALA A 379 28.50 -18.75 3.91
CA ALA A 379 29.82 -19.34 3.69
C ALA A 379 30.00 -20.67 4.46
N GLU A 380 29.35 -20.78 5.61
CA GLU A 380 29.33 -21.95 6.47
C GLU A 380 27.94 -22.16 7.08
N ALA A 381 27.42 -23.39 7.00
CA ALA A 381 26.15 -23.76 7.58
C ALA A 381 26.26 -23.81 9.12
N LYS A 382 25.36 -23.10 9.82
CA LYS A 382 25.29 -23.08 11.27
C LYS A 382 23.99 -23.73 11.76
N ASN A 383 23.95 -24.12 13.03
CA ASN A 383 22.71 -24.43 13.72
C ASN A 383 22.15 -23.14 14.32
N VAL A 384 20.91 -22.81 14.04
CA VAL A 384 20.26 -21.58 14.46
C VAL A 384 19.02 -21.91 15.28
N LEU A 385 18.93 -21.40 16.50
CA LEU A 385 17.75 -21.43 17.33
C LEU A 385 17.03 -20.07 17.21
N VAL A 386 15.78 -20.08 16.79
CA VAL A 386 14.91 -18.89 16.78
C VAL A 386 13.84 -19.05 17.88
N VAL A 387 13.78 -18.13 18.82
CA VAL A 387 12.79 -18.12 19.91
C VAL A 387 11.73 -17.07 19.62
N GLY A 388 10.52 -17.52 19.33
CA GLY A 388 9.35 -16.70 18.98
C GLY A 388 8.94 -16.84 17.50
N ALA A 389 7.70 -17.28 17.26
CA ALA A 389 7.08 -17.46 15.96
C ALA A 389 6.18 -16.27 15.55
N GLY A 390 6.54 -15.08 16.01
CA GLY A 390 5.98 -13.82 15.49
C GLY A 390 6.54 -13.48 14.09
N PRO A 391 6.12 -12.35 13.48
CA PRO A 391 6.53 -11.99 12.12
C PRO A 391 8.05 -11.86 11.96
N ALA A 392 8.74 -11.38 12.99
CA ALA A 392 10.19 -11.23 12.99
C ALA A 392 10.91 -12.59 13.01
N GLY A 393 10.50 -13.48 13.93
CA GLY A 393 11.12 -14.80 14.06
C GLY A 393 10.84 -15.71 12.88
N MET A 394 9.62 -15.70 12.34
CA MET A 394 9.31 -16.48 11.14
C MET A 394 10.11 -16.00 9.92
N GLU A 395 10.29 -14.68 9.75
CA GLU A 395 11.12 -14.17 8.65
C GLU A 395 12.59 -14.55 8.84
N ALA A 396 13.14 -14.37 10.06
CA ALA A 396 14.52 -14.76 10.37
C ALA A 396 14.77 -16.23 10.14
N ALA A 397 13.87 -17.10 10.61
CA ALA A 397 13.98 -18.55 10.44
C ALA A 397 13.96 -18.95 8.95
N TYR A 398 13.05 -18.36 8.17
CA TYR A 398 12.96 -18.62 6.74
C TYR A 398 14.23 -18.22 6.00
N ILE A 399 14.71 -16.99 6.19
CA ILE A 399 15.89 -16.47 5.50
C ILE A 399 17.15 -17.25 5.89
N ALA A 400 17.33 -17.56 7.17
CA ALA A 400 18.46 -18.38 7.64
C ALA A 400 18.45 -19.77 6.99
N ALA A 401 17.29 -20.44 6.92
CA ALA A 401 17.17 -21.74 6.26
C ALA A 401 17.43 -21.65 4.75
N LYS A 402 16.94 -20.61 4.06
CA LYS A 402 17.21 -20.38 2.62
C LYS A 402 18.69 -20.13 2.33
N ARG A 403 19.44 -19.61 3.28
CA ARG A 403 20.90 -19.43 3.20
C ARG A 403 21.69 -20.70 3.53
N GLY A 404 21.02 -21.80 3.92
CA GLY A 404 21.62 -23.11 4.15
C GLY A 404 21.90 -23.45 5.61
N HIS A 405 21.39 -22.65 6.57
CA HIS A 405 21.52 -22.98 7.99
C HIS A 405 20.49 -24.05 8.42
N ASN A 406 20.81 -24.81 9.47
CA ASN A 406 19.90 -25.74 10.13
C ASN A 406 19.09 -24.95 11.18
N VAL A 407 17.80 -24.77 10.98
CA VAL A 407 16.98 -23.87 11.80
C VAL A 407 15.94 -24.63 12.61
N VAL A 408 15.90 -24.33 13.92
CA VAL A 408 14.82 -24.71 14.82
C VAL A 408 14.14 -23.44 15.32
N LEU A 409 12.82 -23.35 15.15
CA LEU A 409 11.99 -22.26 15.66
C LEU A 409 11.11 -22.78 16.79
N VAL A 410 11.18 -22.14 17.97
CA VAL A 410 10.42 -22.51 19.16
C VAL A 410 9.51 -21.37 19.58
N ASP A 411 8.25 -21.66 19.90
CA ASP A 411 7.31 -20.67 20.47
C ASP A 411 6.53 -21.26 21.64
N LYS A 412 6.27 -20.42 22.65
CA LYS A 412 5.45 -20.79 23.81
C LYS A 412 3.96 -20.93 23.49
N GLN A 413 3.50 -20.30 22.42
CA GLN A 413 2.12 -20.43 21.93
C GLN A 413 1.96 -21.71 21.11
N ASP A 414 0.73 -22.23 21.05
CA ASP A 414 0.40 -23.43 20.27
C ASP A 414 0.32 -23.17 18.76
N GLU A 415 0.32 -21.90 18.35
CA GLU A 415 0.14 -21.48 16.96
C GLU A 415 1.08 -20.30 16.59
N PRO A 416 1.53 -20.23 15.31
CA PRO A 416 2.38 -19.15 14.82
C PRO A 416 1.62 -17.83 14.68
N GLY A 417 2.36 -16.73 14.59
CA GLY A 417 1.87 -15.40 14.26
C GLY A 417 2.07 -14.36 15.35
N GLY A 418 2.29 -14.77 16.61
CA GLY A 418 2.50 -13.83 17.71
C GLY A 418 1.40 -12.76 17.78
N GLU A 419 1.80 -11.52 18.02
CA GLU A 419 0.88 -10.37 18.13
C GLU A 419 0.08 -10.08 16.84
N MET A 420 0.50 -10.54 15.66
CA MET A 420 -0.32 -10.39 14.44
C MET A 420 -1.67 -11.11 14.52
N ARG A 421 -1.79 -12.18 15.32
CA ARG A 421 -3.07 -12.87 15.55
C ARG A 421 -4.07 -11.94 16.22
N ILE A 422 -3.64 -11.21 17.23
CA ILE A 422 -4.46 -10.22 17.94
C ILE A 422 -4.73 -9.01 17.05
N ALA A 423 -3.72 -8.52 16.36
CA ALA A 423 -3.85 -7.41 15.41
C ALA A 423 -4.79 -7.71 14.23
N ALA A 424 -5.08 -8.97 13.92
CA ALA A 424 -6.01 -9.37 12.87
C ALA A 424 -7.50 -9.32 13.30
N VAL A 425 -7.79 -9.16 14.59
CA VAL A 425 -9.16 -9.22 15.14
C VAL A 425 -9.99 -7.96 14.83
N PRO A 426 -9.46 -6.72 14.94
CA PRO A 426 -10.23 -5.52 14.65
C PRO A 426 -10.76 -5.49 13.20
N PRO A 427 -11.85 -4.72 12.94
CA PRO A 427 -12.40 -4.58 11.61
C PRO A 427 -11.36 -4.15 10.57
N ALA A 428 -11.42 -4.75 9.37
CA ALA A 428 -10.54 -4.46 8.24
C ALA A 428 -9.08 -4.92 8.40
N LYS A 429 -8.78 -5.75 9.39
CA LYS A 429 -7.43 -6.29 9.65
C LYS A 429 -7.31 -7.80 9.37
N GLN A 430 -8.38 -8.47 8.98
CA GLN A 430 -8.42 -9.93 8.77
C GLN A 430 -7.40 -10.43 7.74
N GLU A 431 -6.95 -9.59 6.83
CA GLU A 431 -5.91 -9.92 5.84
C GLU A 431 -4.54 -10.26 6.47
N LEU A 432 -4.29 -9.84 7.73
CA LEU A 432 -3.10 -10.23 8.47
C LEU A 432 -3.01 -11.74 8.69
N THR A 433 -4.14 -12.43 8.79
CA THR A 433 -4.16 -13.91 8.92
C THR A 433 -3.52 -14.60 7.70
N ARG A 434 -3.60 -13.99 6.52
CA ARG A 434 -2.97 -14.50 5.30
C ARG A 434 -1.44 -14.36 5.35
N VAL A 435 -0.94 -13.26 5.95
CA VAL A 435 0.50 -13.08 6.15
C VAL A 435 1.05 -14.15 7.09
N ILE A 436 0.34 -14.44 8.19
CA ILE A 436 0.72 -15.50 9.12
C ILE A 436 0.80 -16.86 8.40
N LYS A 437 -0.27 -17.22 7.65
CA LYS A 437 -0.32 -18.48 6.89
C LYS A 437 0.82 -18.58 5.88
N TYR A 438 1.05 -17.50 5.12
CA TYR A 438 2.13 -17.40 4.15
C TYR A 438 3.52 -17.59 4.80
N GLN A 439 3.81 -16.84 5.87
CA GLN A 439 5.10 -16.96 6.56
C GLN A 439 5.30 -18.36 7.15
N TYR A 440 4.28 -18.94 7.76
CA TYR A 440 4.36 -20.26 8.36
C TYR A 440 4.57 -21.37 7.30
N ARG A 441 3.83 -21.31 6.19
CA ARG A 441 4.00 -22.26 5.08
C ARG A 441 5.43 -22.29 4.55
N ARG A 442 6.02 -21.12 4.34
CA ARG A 442 7.41 -21.02 3.85
C ARG A 442 8.43 -21.70 4.77
N LEU A 443 8.19 -21.75 6.07
CA LEU A 443 9.09 -22.42 7.01
C LEU A 443 9.18 -23.91 6.71
N ALA A 444 8.05 -24.56 6.48
CA ALA A 444 8.02 -25.99 6.13
C ALA A 444 8.73 -26.25 4.79
N GLU A 445 8.51 -25.40 3.78
CA GLU A 445 9.18 -25.52 2.47
C GLU A 445 10.70 -25.30 2.56
N ALA A 446 11.16 -24.47 3.49
CA ALA A 446 12.57 -24.24 3.74
C ALA A 446 13.21 -25.28 4.68
N GLY A 447 12.45 -26.26 5.18
CA GLY A 447 12.94 -27.30 6.10
C GLY A 447 13.17 -26.84 7.52
N VAL A 448 12.53 -25.75 7.98
CA VAL A 448 12.60 -25.29 9.37
C VAL A 448 11.83 -26.23 10.29
N THR A 449 12.48 -26.68 11.39
CA THR A 449 11.80 -27.44 12.43
C THR A 449 11.07 -26.48 13.37
N CYS A 450 9.74 -26.57 13.45
CA CYS A 450 8.92 -25.73 14.33
C CYS A 450 8.44 -26.52 15.55
N VAL A 451 8.63 -25.95 16.76
CA VAL A 451 8.20 -26.51 18.04
C VAL A 451 7.30 -25.47 18.72
N PHE A 452 6.04 -25.80 18.91
CA PHE A 452 5.03 -24.96 19.56
C PHE A 452 4.67 -25.44 20.97
N GLY A 453 4.03 -24.58 21.76
CA GLY A 453 3.61 -24.89 23.14
C GLY A 453 4.79 -25.06 24.09
N THR A 454 5.97 -24.51 23.76
CA THR A 454 7.20 -24.69 24.54
C THR A 454 7.83 -23.35 24.88
N GLU A 455 7.84 -23.02 26.18
CA GLU A 455 8.55 -21.85 26.70
C GLU A 455 9.97 -22.25 27.11
N LEU A 456 10.99 -21.64 26.50
CA LEU A 456 12.39 -21.92 26.80
C LEU A 456 12.91 -20.97 27.89
N THR A 457 13.63 -21.53 28.83
CA THR A 457 14.45 -20.78 29.80
C THR A 457 15.90 -20.66 29.30
N ALA A 458 16.71 -19.83 29.97
CA ALA A 458 18.14 -19.73 29.65
C ALA A 458 18.86 -21.06 29.88
N GLU A 459 18.46 -21.82 30.92
CA GLU A 459 19.00 -23.15 31.24
C GLU A 459 18.66 -24.18 30.15
N ASP A 460 17.45 -24.15 29.59
CA ASP A 460 17.05 -25.04 28.51
C ASP A 460 17.88 -24.76 27.26
N ILE A 461 18.09 -23.48 26.94
CA ILE A 461 18.90 -23.07 25.77
C ILE A 461 20.35 -23.52 25.91
N GLN A 462 20.94 -23.35 27.11
CA GLN A 462 22.30 -23.79 27.36
C GLN A 462 22.46 -25.32 27.35
N ARG A 463 21.46 -26.07 27.79
CA ARG A 463 21.48 -27.53 27.80
C ARG A 463 21.22 -28.16 26.46
N ASP A 464 20.15 -27.73 25.74
CA ASP A 464 19.61 -28.44 24.58
C ASP A 464 20.03 -27.81 23.25
N TYR A 465 20.46 -26.53 23.26
CA TYR A 465 20.85 -25.77 22.09
C TYR A 465 22.28 -25.20 22.18
N ALA A 466 23.14 -25.85 22.96
CA ALA A 466 24.52 -25.43 23.08
C ALA A 466 25.21 -25.38 21.71
N GLY A 467 25.87 -24.26 21.41
CA GLY A 467 26.58 -24.06 20.12
C GLY A 467 25.70 -23.61 18.97
N CYS A 468 24.40 -23.36 19.20
CA CYS A 468 23.56 -22.68 18.20
C CYS A 468 23.79 -21.16 18.23
N GLU A 469 23.67 -20.52 17.06
CA GLU A 469 23.37 -19.08 16.99
C GLU A 469 21.95 -18.86 17.53
N VAL A 470 21.79 -17.98 18.51
CA VAL A 470 20.51 -17.77 19.20
C VAL A 470 19.88 -16.46 18.76
N VAL A 471 18.70 -16.54 18.14
CA VAL A 471 17.89 -15.41 17.67
C VAL A 471 16.66 -15.28 18.55
N LEU A 472 16.51 -14.14 19.23
CA LEU A 472 15.43 -13.87 20.17
C LEU A 472 14.40 -12.90 19.55
N ALA A 473 13.20 -13.42 19.26
CA ALA A 473 12.09 -12.70 18.60
C ALA A 473 10.77 -12.85 19.38
N TYR A 474 10.83 -12.98 20.70
CA TYR A 474 9.70 -13.36 21.56
C TYR A 474 8.77 -12.18 21.93
N GLY A 475 8.95 -11.00 21.31
CA GLY A 475 8.01 -9.89 21.35
C GLY A 475 8.13 -8.97 22.57
N ALA A 476 7.05 -8.27 22.88
CA ALA A 476 6.96 -7.25 23.90
C ALA A 476 5.79 -7.54 24.86
N GLU A 477 5.68 -6.73 25.91
CA GLU A 477 4.60 -6.77 26.89
C GLU A 477 3.77 -5.48 26.86
N PRO A 478 2.43 -5.55 27.01
CA PRO A 478 1.60 -4.36 27.10
C PRO A 478 1.91 -3.54 28.37
N ILE A 479 1.88 -2.22 28.24
CA ILE A 479 2.08 -1.31 29.37
C ILE A 479 0.79 -1.23 30.18
N ALA A 480 0.83 -1.70 31.42
CA ALA A 480 -0.26 -1.70 32.39
C ALA A 480 0.20 -1.09 33.74
N PRO A 481 0.15 0.25 33.89
CA PRO A 481 0.62 0.91 35.12
C PRO A 481 -0.13 0.45 36.37
N ALA A 482 0.58 0.29 37.48
CA ALA A 482 0.02 -0.23 38.74
C ALA A 482 -1.17 0.64 39.26
N PHE A 483 -1.09 1.97 39.14
CA PHE A 483 -2.15 2.87 39.60
C PHE A 483 -3.46 2.74 38.78
N MET A 484 -3.43 2.14 37.60
CA MET A 484 -4.62 1.89 36.78
C MET A 484 -5.32 0.57 37.10
N GLN A 485 -4.69 -0.29 37.90
CA GLN A 485 -5.24 -1.60 38.28
C GLN A 485 -6.33 -1.51 39.40
N GLY A 486 -6.58 -0.31 39.93
CA GLY A 486 -7.56 -0.10 41.00
C GLY A 486 -9.02 -0.04 40.55
N PHE A 487 -9.30 -0.06 39.24
CA PHE A 487 -10.68 -0.04 38.70
C PHE A 487 -11.32 -1.44 38.83
N LYS A 488 -12.66 -1.48 39.02
CA LYS A 488 -13.41 -2.74 39.27
C LYS A 488 -13.24 -3.82 38.20
N GLN A 489 -13.04 -3.41 36.93
CA GLN A 489 -12.71 -4.33 35.86
C GLN A 489 -11.70 -3.68 34.92
N VAL A 490 -10.46 -4.19 34.97
CA VAL A 490 -9.36 -3.74 34.11
C VAL A 490 -8.92 -4.88 33.22
N MET A 491 -8.60 -4.56 31.97
CA MET A 491 -8.01 -5.49 30.99
C MET A 491 -7.09 -4.74 30.03
N THR A 492 -6.16 -5.43 29.42
CA THR A 492 -5.40 -4.88 28.28
C THR A 492 -6.20 -5.01 27.00
N ALA A 493 -5.85 -4.23 25.99
CA ALA A 493 -6.38 -4.42 24.63
C ALA A 493 -6.07 -5.84 24.11
N ASP A 494 -4.92 -6.39 24.45
CA ASP A 494 -4.48 -7.74 24.08
C ASP A 494 -5.37 -8.83 24.68
N ASP A 495 -5.70 -8.73 25.97
CA ASP A 495 -6.58 -9.69 26.65
C ASP A 495 -7.99 -9.66 26.03
N LEU A 496 -8.47 -8.47 25.69
CA LEU A 496 -9.77 -8.28 25.07
C LEU A 496 -9.80 -8.85 23.64
N LEU A 497 -8.88 -8.43 22.80
CA LEU A 497 -8.81 -8.84 21.39
C LEU A 497 -8.40 -10.32 21.28
N GLY A 498 -7.62 -10.83 22.21
CA GLY A 498 -7.24 -12.23 22.33
C GLY A 498 -8.35 -13.15 22.89
N GLY A 499 -9.52 -12.58 23.26
CA GLY A 499 -10.65 -13.34 23.80
C GLY A 499 -10.45 -13.88 25.21
N LYS A 500 -9.44 -13.40 25.94
CA LYS A 500 -9.15 -13.79 27.33
C LYS A 500 -10.00 -13.04 28.34
N ALA A 501 -10.52 -11.85 27.98
CA ALA A 501 -11.35 -11.01 28.82
C ALA A 501 -12.53 -10.44 28.03
N PHE A 502 -13.66 -10.20 28.72
CA PHE A 502 -14.90 -9.71 28.10
C PHE A 502 -15.32 -8.40 28.79
N PRO A 503 -15.54 -7.31 28.05
CA PRO A 503 -15.92 -6.03 28.60
C PRO A 503 -17.42 -5.94 28.92
N GLY A 504 -17.81 -5.01 29.80
CA GLY A 504 -19.17 -4.60 30.05
C GLY A 504 -19.77 -3.73 28.91
N LYS A 505 -20.71 -2.86 29.27
CA LYS A 505 -21.42 -2.01 28.31
C LYS A 505 -20.79 -0.62 28.18
N LYS A 506 -20.39 0.00 29.30
CA LYS A 506 -19.74 1.31 29.33
C LYS A 506 -18.24 1.15 29.50
N ILE A 507 -17.52 1.40 28.42
CA ILE A 507 -16.11 1.06 28.29
C ILE A 507 -15.30 2.35 28.12
N VAL A 508 -14.25 2.48 28.93
CA VAL A 508 -13.25 3.53 28.75
C VAL A 508 -11.95 2.89 28.30
N ILE A 509 -11.42 3.37 27.17
CA ILE A 509 -10.12 2.95 26.63
C ILE A 509 -9.11 4.04 26.90
N VAL A 510 -8.03 3.73 27.60
CA VAL A 510 -6.91 4.66 27.86
C VAL A 510 -5.79 4.39 26.87
N GLY A 511 -5.50 5.40 26.05
CA GLY A 511 -4.57 5.37 24.93
C GLY A 511 -5.29 5.40 23.58
N GLY A 512 -5.18 6.51 22.86
CA GLY A 512 -5.74 6.73 21.53
C GLY A 512 -4.74 6.48 20.40
N GLY A 513 -3.72 5.64 20.63
CA GLY A 513 -2.84 5.12 19.58
C GLY A 513 -3.61 4.23 18.60
N THR A 514 -2.91 3.61 17.63
CA THR A 514 -3.53 2.73 16.62
C THR A 514 -4.31 1.58 17.30
N VAL A 515 -3.69 0.89 18.27
CA VAL A 515 -4.32 -0.22 19.00
C VAL A 515 -5.59 0.21 19.73
N GLY A 516 -5.55 1.35 20.44
CA GLY A 516 -6.73 1.84 21.17
C GLY A 516 -7.87 2.24 20.24
N CYS A 517 -7.58 2.89 19.12
CA CYS A 517 -8.57 3.25 18.10
C CYS A 517 -9.16 1.99 17.42
N GLU A 518 -8.35 0.99 17.10
CA GLU A 518 -8.79 -0.29 16.53
C GLU A 518 -9.63 -1.10 17.52
N THR A 519 -9.26 -1.08 18.81
CA THR A 519 -10.05 -1.69 19.88
C THR A 519 -11.40 -1.00 20.05
N ALA A 520 -11.43 0.34 19.99
CA ALA A 520 -12.68 1.10 20.04
C ALA A 520 -13.59 0.79 18.83
N ASP A 521 -13.01 0.73 17.63
CA ASP A 521 -13.72 0.36 16.41
C ASP A 521 -14.29 -1.07 16.47
N TYR A 522 -13.56 -2.01 17.07
CA TYR A 522 -14.01 -3.39 17.31
C TYR A 522 -15.16 -3.48 18.30
N LEU A 523 -15.10 -2.71 19.38
CA LEU A 523 -16.10 -2.74 20.46
C LEU A 523 -17.36 -1.95 20.11
N ALA A 524 -17.25 -0.89 19.32
CA ALA A 524 -18.38 -0.01 19.00
C ALA A 524 -19.42 -0.74 18.12
N PRO A 525 -20.73 -0.58 18.38
CA PRO A 525 -21.78 -1.21 17.62
C PRO A 525 -21.80 -0.72 16.17
N LEU A 526 -22.22 -1.59 15.24
CA LEU A 526 -22.56 -1.16 13.88
C LEU A 526 -23.86 -0.31 13.93
N VAL A 527 -23.95 0.72 13.10
CA VAL A 527 -25.06 1.70 13.09
C VAL A 527 -26.46 1.05 12.95
N ASN A 528 -26.54 -0.16 12.42
CA ASN A 528 -27.80 -0.91 12.23
C ASN A 528 -27.72 -2.31 12.91
N ASP A 529 -26.85 -2.45 13.92
CA ASP A 529 -26.72 -3.70 14.63
C ASP A 529 -27.96 -3.94 15.52
N LEU A 530 -28.68 -5.01 15.26
CA LEU A 530 -29.77 -5.51 16.10
C LEU A 530 -29.27 -6.23 17.35
N SER A 531 -27.94 -6.28 17.54
CA SER A 531 -27.30 -6.89 18.71
C SER A 531 -27.71 -6.17 19.99
N PRO A 532 -28.13 -6.88 21.04
CA PRO A 532 -28.47 -6.30 22.34
C PRO A 532 -27.26 -5.71 23.08
N ALA A 533 -26.05 -5.88 22.56
CA ALA A 533 -24.81 -5.33 23.14
C ALA A 533 -24.55 -3.89 22.70
N ASN A 534 -25.49 -2.98 22.99
CA ASN A 534 -25.25 -1.53 22.85
C ASN A 534 -24.14 -1.13 23.80
N ARG A 535 -22.92 -0.96 23.28
CA ARG A 535 -21.75 -0.51 24.05
C ARG A 535 -21.56 0.99 23.88
N ASP A 536 -21.27 1.65 24.98
CA ASP A 536 -20.86 3.06 25.05
C ASP A 536 -19.33 3.06 25.22
N VAL A 537 -18.61 3.51 24.20
CA VAL A 537 -17.16 3.45 24.14
C VAL A 537 -16.58 4.86 24.15
N THR A 538 -15.71 5.14 25.11
CA THR A 538 -14.98 6.41 25.21
C THR A 538 -13.48 6.13 25.12
N VAL A 539 -12.77 6.84 24.23
CA VAL A 539 -11.30 6.82 24.13
C VAL A 539 -10.73 8.07 24.79
N ILE A 540 -9.78 7.89 25.70
CA ILE A 540 -9.01 8.98 26.32
C ILE A 540 -7.59 8.95 25.76
N GLU A 541 -7.15 10.10 25.19
CA GLU A 541 -5.84 10.27 24.61
C GLU A 541 -5.18 11.56 25.14
N MET A 542 -3.94 11.43 25.63
CA MET A 542 -3.19 12.55 26.20
C MET A 542 -2.69 13.55 25.16
N THR A 543 -2.55 13.12 23.91
CA THR A 543 -2.12 13.97 22.79
C THR A 543 -3.32 14.49 21.99
N LYS A 544 -3.08 15.45 21.11
CA LYS A 544 -4.12 16.01 20.22
C LYS A 544 -4.54 15.02 19.13
N THR A 545 -3.69 14.06 18.77
CA THR A 545 -3.80 13.30 17.53
C THR A 545 -4.04 11.82 17.80
N LEU A 546 -5.21 11.30 17.41
CA LEU A 546 -5.51 9.87 17.45
C LEU A 546 -4.73 9.10 16.38
N ALA A 547 -4.36 7.85 16.69
CA ALA A 547 -3.65 6.93 15.79
C ALA A 547 -2.48 7.62 15.06
N ALA A 548 -1.66 8.39 15.79
CA ALA A 548 -0.61 9.24 15.21
C ALA A 548 0.44 8.45 14.43
N ASN A 549 0.63 7.18 14.76
CA ASN A 549 1.60 6.28 14.12
C ASN A 549 1.07 5.64 12.84
N GLU A 550 -0.22 5.81 12.52
CA GLU A 550 -0.84 5.29 11.31
C GLU A 550 -0.68 6.27 10.14
N GLY A 551 -0.45 5.74 8.93
CA GLY A 551 -0.29 6.57 7.73
C GLY A 551 -1.59 7.27 7.30
N GLY A 552 -1.44 8.40 6.60
CA GLY A 552 -2.51 9.37 6.31
C GLY A 552 -3.84 8.80 5.82
N ALA A 553 -3.85 7.92 4.80
CA ALA A 553 -5.11 7.37 4.27
C ALA A 553 -5.70 6.27 5.18
N GLY A 554 -4.86 5.37 5.71
CA GLY A 554 -5.29 4.32 6.66
C GLY A 554 -5.86 4.92 7.93
N ARG A 555 -5.17 5.93 8.50
CA ARG A 555 -5.64 6.68 9.66
C ARG A 555 -6.99 7.34 9.42
N ALA A 556 -7.17 8.02 8.29
CA ALA A 556 -8.43 8.68 7.97
C ALA A 556 -9.60 7.68 7.90
N VAL A 557 -9.40 6.51 7.30
CA VAL A 557 -10.42 5.45 7.22
C VAL A 557 -10.77 4.92 8.61
N LEU A 558 -9.77 4.59 9.44
CA LEU A 558 -9.97 4.10 10.80
C LEU A 558 -10.76 5.10 11.67
N ILE A 559 -10.30 6.35 11.73
CA ILE A 559 -10.93 7.38 12.56
C ILE A 559 -12.36 7.68 12.08
N THR A 560 -12.59 7.79 10.77
CA THR A 560 -13.93 8.04 10.23
C THR A 560 -14.88 6.88 10.59
N ARG A 561 -14.46 5.63 10.43
CA ARG A 561 -15.26 4.45 10.78
C ARG A 561 -15.57 4.38 12.26
N MET A 562 -14.57 4.57 13.13
CA MET A 562 -14.73 4.59 14.58
C MET A 562 -15.74 5.68 15.04
N LEU A 563 -15.58 6.91 14.55
CA LEU A 563 -16.46 8.02 14.89
C LEU A 563 -17.89 7.82 14.36
N SER A 564 -18.05 7.25 13.15
CA SER A 564 -19.37 6.96 12.58
C SER A 564 -20.17 5.94 13.38
N LYS A 565 -19.52 5.14 14.22
CA LYS A 565 -20.11 4.18 15.15
C LYS A 565 -20.48 4.79 16.52
N GLY A 566 -20.28 6.10 16.70
CA GLY A 566 -20.62 6.80 17.93
C GLY A 566 -19.60 6.70 19.05
N VAL A 567 -18.35 6.35 18.77
CA VAL A 567 -17.26 6.36 19.78
C VAL A 567 -17.00 7.78 20.24
N HIS A 568 -17.05 8.00 21.57
CA HIS A 568 -16.67 9.26 22.19
C HIS A 568 -15.14 9.37 22.31
N VAL A 569 -14.62 10.57 22.05
CA VAL A 569 -13.18 10.82 22.06
C VAL A 569 -12.85 12.03 22.94
N LEU A 570 -11.89 11.83 23.85
CA LEU A 570 -11.31 12.86 24.69
C LEU A 570 -9.81 12.95 24.38
N THR A 571 -9.42 13.90 23.53
CA THR A 571 -8.02 14.22 23.24
C THR A 571 -7.49 15.30 24.18
N GLU A 572 -6.17 15.43 24.28
CA GLU A 572 -5.50 16.36 25.20
C GLU A 572 -5.96 16.12 26.66
N ALA A 573 -6.27 14.86 26.98
CA ALA A 573 -6.81 14.40 28.25
C ALA A 573 -5.88 13.33 28.86
N LYS A 574 -5.22 13.69 29.96
CA LYS A 574 -4.27 12.81 30.66
C LYS A 574 -4.93 12.19 31.89
N VAL A 575 -5.04 10.87 31.93
CA VAL A 575 -5.54 10.15 33.12
C VAL A 575 -4.57 10.37 34.28
N THR A 576 -5.09 10.83 35.41
CA THR A 576 -4.33 11.21 36.61
C THR A 576 -4.59 10.31 37.79
N GLU A 577 -5.83 9.82 37.94
CA GLU A 577 -6.22 8.98 39.08
C GLU A 577 -7.30 7.97 38.69
N ILE A 578 -7.22 6.78 39.23
CA ILE A 578 -8.23 5.73 39.07
C ILE A 578 -8.57 5.17 40.42
N THR A 579 -9.87 5.09 40.73
CA THR A 579 -10.44 4.39 41.86
C THR A 579 -11.27 3.19 41.39
N GLU A 580 -11.90 2.45 42.30
CA GLU A 580 -12.77 1.32 41.93
C GLU A 580 -13.90 1.72 40.92
N ASP A 581 -14.45 2.95 41.06
CA ASP A 581 -15.62 3.40 40.30
C ASP A 581 -15.40 4.67 39.46
N THR A 582 -14.23 5.29 39.54
CA THR A 582 -13.97 6.59 38.90
C THR A 582 -12.66 6.59 38.12
N ILE A 583 -12.68 7.36 37.03
CA ILE A 583 -11.50 7.63 36.17
C ILE A 583 -11.37 9.15 36.09
N SER A 584 -10.35 9.72 36.76
CA SER A 584 -10.05 11.15 36.70
C SER A 584 -9.00 11.46 35.65
N TYR A 585 -9.21 12.55 34.90
CA TYR A 585 -8.27 13.02 33.87
C TYR A 585 -8.15 14.54 33.91
N GLU A 586 -6.98 15.03 33.59
CA GLU A 586 -6.70 16.47 33.41
C GLU A 586 -6.85 16.85 31.94
N LYS A 587 -7.61 17.92 31.68
CA LYS A 587 -7.74 18.54 30.39
C LYS A 587 -7.90 20.06 30.57
N ASP A 588 -7.19 20.85 29.73
CA ASP A 588 -7.20 22.32 29.77
C ASP A 588 -6.88 22.91 31.15
N GLY A 589 -6.08 22.18 31.99
CA GLY A 589 -5.72 22.56 33.36
C GLY A 589 -6.80 22.27 34.41
N GLU A 590 -7.91 21.64 34.03
CA GLU A 590 -8.99 21.23 34.93
C GLU A 590 -9.04 19.71 35.09
N VAL A 591 -9.40 19.24 36.28
CA VAL A 591 -9.61 17.81 36.56
C VAL A 591 -11.06 17.45 36.35
N HIS A 592 -11.29 16.50 35.49
CA HIS A 592 -12.60 15.92 35.18
C HIS A 592 -12.66 14.47 35.65
N THR A 593 -13.88 13.97 35.90
CA THR A 593 -14.09 12.59 36.37
C THR A 593 -15.17 11.89 35.54
N ILE A 594 -14.86 10.70 35.07
CA ILE A 594 -15.81 9.77 34.46
C ILE A 594 -16.29 8.82 35.56
N THR A 595 -17.62 8.68 35.66
CA THR A 595 -18.29 7.78 36.58
C THR A 595 -19.21 6.80 35.84
N GLY A 596 -19.53 5.67 36.45
CA GLY A 596 -20.47 4.70 35.92
C GLY A 596 -19.93 3.91 34.71
N ALA A 597 -18.65 3.93 34.44
CA ALA A 597 -18.02 2.99 33.53
C ALA A 597 -18.00 1.59 34.13
N ASP A 598 -18.12 0.56 33.26
CA ASP A 598 -18.09 -0.85 33.68
C ASP A 598 -16.68 -1.43 33.55
N THR A 599 -15.96 -1.00 32.51
CA THR A 599 -14.68 -1.58 32.11
C THR A 599 -13.67 -0.50 31.74
N LEU A 600 -12.45 -0.69 32.18
CA LEU A 600 -11.26 0.06 31.78
C LEU A 600 -10.38 -0.82 30.89
N VAL A 601 -10.11 -0.38 29.65
CA VAL A 601 -9.20 -1.05 28.71
C VAL A 601 -7.92 -0.25 28.59
N LEU A 602 -6.79 -0.89 28.79
CA LEU A 602 -5.47 -0.29 28.66
C LEU A 602 -4.88 -0.55 27.27
N ALA A 603 -4.66 0.51 26.50
CA ALA A 603 -4.05 0.49 25.16
C ALA A 603 -2.86 1.48 25.10
N MET A 604 -2.00 1.44 26.13
CA MET A 604 -0.97 2.44 26.38
C MET A 604 0.37 2.15 25.67
N GLY A 605 0.38 1.20 24.73
CA GLY A 605 1.58 0.75 24.03
C GLY A 605 2.26 -0.43 24.72
N TYR A 606 3.47 -0.71 24.26
CA TYR A 606 4.24 -1.88 24.64
C TYR A 606 5.63 -1.50 25.12
N ARG A 607 6.25 -2.38 25.90
CA ARG A 607 7.66 -2.32 26.27
C ARG A 607 8.35 -3.63 25.88
N PRO A 608 9.62 -3.59 25.43
CA PRO A 608 10.39 -4.81 25.20
C PRO A 608 10.39 -5.73 26.42
N ASN A 609 10.24 -7.02 26.19
CA ASN A 609 10.52 -8.02 27.20
C ASN A 609 12.01 -8.37 27.11
N THR A 610 12.83 -8.05 28.11
CA THR A 610 14.29 -8.26 28.04
C THR A 610 14.75 -9.45 28.85
N LYS A 611 13.85 -10.08 29.66
CA LYS A 611 14.22 -11.04 30.69
C LYS A 611 15.09 -12.20 30.14
N LEU A 612 14.67 -12.89 29.08
CA LEU A 612 15.41 -14.03 28.55
C LEU A 612 16.77 -13.60 27.94
N ALA A 613 16.82 -12.44 27.32
CA ALA A 613 18.06 -11.88 26.78
C ALA A 613 19.05 -11.53 27.90
N ASP A 614 18.57 -10.94 28.99
CA ASP A 614 19.39 -10.59 30.18
C ASP A 614 19.90 -11.85 30.88
N ASP A 615 19.05 -12.88 31.04
CA ASP A 615 19.42 -14.16 31.65
C ASP A 615 20.50 -14.88 30.82
N LEU A 616 20.37 -14.91 29.49
CA LEU A 616 21.36 -15.50 28.56
C LEU A 616 22.67 -14.71 28.55
N ALA A 617 22.61 -13.38 28.57
CA ALA A 617 23.80 -12.54 28.65
C ALA A 617 24.56 -12.78 29.94
N ALA A 618 23.86 -12.91 31.08
CA ALA A 618 24.45 -13.25 32.36
C ALA A 618 25.11 -14.65 32.35
N ALA A 619 24.58 -15.56 31.54
CA ALA A 619 25.11 -16.90 31.34
C ALA A 619 26.24 -16.98 30.29
N GLY A 620 26.63 -15.84 29.68
CA GLY A 620 27.69 -15.74 28.69
C GLY A 620 27.29 -16.25 27.26
N VAL A 621 26.00 -16.37 26.99
CA VAL A 621 25.48 -16.76 25.66
C VAL A 621 25.24 -15.52 24.79
N ALA A 622 25.89 -15.46 23.64
CA ALA A 622 25.66 -14.40 22.65
C ALA A 622 24.30 -14.60 21.98
N THR A 623 23.54 -13.51 21.79
CA THR A 623 22.20 -13.54 21.20
C THR A 623 21.98 -12.40 20.22
N HIS A 624 21.14 -12.64 19.21
CA HIS A 624 20.62 -11.62 18.30
C HIS A 624 19.18 -11.30 18.74
N VAL A 625 18.96 -10.13 19.35
CA VAL A 625 17.61 -9.70 19.78
C VAL A 625 16.99 -8.84 18.70
N LEU A 626 15.78 -9.18 18.24
CA LEU A 626 15.12 -8.51 17.12
C LEU A 626 13.62 -8.30 17.31
N GLY A 627 13.02 -7.46 16.45
CA GLY A 627 11.62 -7.07 16.54
C GLY A 627 11.30 -6.38 17.86
N ASP A 628 10.08 -6.58 18.36
CA ASP A 628 9.58 -5.92 19.57
C ASP A 628 10.30 -6.35 20.86
N ALA A 629 11.03 -7.45 20.84
CA ALA A 629 11.91 -7.86 21.93
C ALA A 629 13.12 -6.90 22.11
N ASN A 630 13.56 -6.28 21.01
CA ASN A 630 14.60 -5.25 20.99
C ASN A 630 14.00 -3.85 21.10
N LYS A 631 13.09 -3.52 20.19
CA LYS A 631 12.44 -2.21 20.12
C LYS A 631 11.04 -2.34 19.54
N CYS A 632 10.04 -1.93 20.33
CA CYS A 632 8.65 -1.94 19.87
C CYS A 632 8.48 -1.10 18.61
N GLY A 633 7.89 -1.70 17.57
CA GLY A 633 7.72 -1.13 16.25
C GLY A 633 6.39 -1.54 15.60
N ASN A 634 6.44 -1.76 14.29
CA ASN A 634 5.32 -2.26 13.52
C ASN A 634 5.72 -3.52 12.74
N ILE A 635 4.77 -4.16 12.07
CA ILE A 635 4.98 -5.43 11.34
C ILE A 635 6.14 -5.32 10.33
N ARG A 636 6.28 -4.17 9.63
CA ARG A 636 7.39 -3.96 8.70
C ARG A 636 8.74 -3.97 9.41
N ASP A 637 8.82 -3.29 10.55
CA ASP A 637 10.06 -3.21 11.31
C ASP A 637 10.45 -4.60 11.80
N ALA A 638 9.48 -5.37 12.32
CA ALA A 638 9.68 -6.75 12.74
C ALA A 638 10.16 -7.68 11.62
N ILE A 639 9.49 -7.66 10.45
CA ILE A 639 9.89 -8.47 9.29
C ILE A 639 11.27 -8.00 8.75
N GLY A 640 11.50 -6.69 8.71
CA GLY A 640 12.78 -6.12 8.26
C GLY A 640 13.96 -6.49 9.17
N ASP A 641 13.76 -6.48 10.49
CA ASP A 641 14.78 -6.91 11.46
C ASP A 641 15.10 -8.41 11.29
N GLY A 642 14.06 -9.24 11.14
CA GLY A 642 14.22 -10.67 10.90
C GLY A 642 15.02 -10.96 9.62
N TYR A 643 14.67 -10.28 8.53
CA TYR A 643 15.39 -10.37 7.26
C TYR A 643 16.87 -9.96 7.42
N LYS A 644 17.11 -8.79 8.01
CA LYS A 644 18.45 -8.23 8.17
C LYS A 644 19.36 -9.16 9.01
N VAL A 645 18.90 -9.55 10.20
CA VAL A 645 19.70 -10.41 11.11
C VAL A 645 20.03 -11.73 10.42
N ALA A 646 19.05 -12.35 9.75
CA ALA A 646 19.29 -13.62 9.08
C ALA A 646 20.25 -13.52 7.88
N CYS A 647 20.32 -12.36 7.21
CA CYS A 647 21.32 -12.10 6.16
C CYS A 647 22.76 -11.93 6.72
N GLU A 648 22.89 -11.57 7.99
CA GLU A 648 24.17 -11.38 8.68
C GLU A 648 24.71 -12.68 9.36
N LEU A 649 23.84 -13.70 9.59
CA LEU A 649 24.24 -15.01 10.14
C LEU A 649 25.17 -15.79 9.21
#